data_3a7b5780ff6eb2f14d524daa25828514
#
_entry.id   3a7b5780ff6eb2f14d524daa25828514
#
_cell.length_a   1.000
_cell.length_b   1.000
_cell.length_c   1.000
_cell.angle_alpha   90.00
_cell.angle_beta   90.00
_cell.angle_gamma   90.00
#
_symmetry.space_group_name_H-M   'P 1'
#
loop_
_entity.id
_entity.type
_entity.pdbx_description
1 polymer ?
#
loop_
_entity_poly.entity_id
_entity_poly.type
_entity_poly.pdbx_seq_one_letter_code
_entity_poly.pdbx_strand_id
1 'polypeptide(L)'
;MNVPQPSQLTWYIRRARQMSAAEALWRARDQAVKAAWSRKQVRPGQAATTAPPAAPGGERRFTALLPAGTADLVPAGPRAELQAAASRLLRGEWEVLGVARTDLADPDWFADPVTGRRSPADRYAFRINHRSEADTGNVKQVWEVSRLHHLTVLAAAWYTGRDEACAERVAAQLRSWWQQNPFLSGVHWTSGIEIGIRLISLAWIRRLLDDWPGAAVLFERGDLAVQQIYWHQQYLATFRSRGSSANNHVIAEAAGQLVASCAFPWFAASERWREQAARLLERELISNTFPSGIGRELASDYQGFVAELGLLAAAETAAAGHPLSDRAWQRLAAMCDSGAALLDERQRPPRQGDGDEGRVLLTDDPQRPAWPSLLALSEALAGRPSWWPAPAADVRATLVSALAGPPRTAPGRPAQRPAHFADAGLTLLRDDGGPGPEIWCRCDGGPHGFLSIAAHAHADALSVEVRYGGTDVLADPGTYCYHGEKAWRSYFRSTLAHNTAELAGRNQSTEGGPFLWLRHARTRLLGYSDTGRVAQWAAEHDGYTVPAPGATHRRTVRLDREQHQLEITDEFDGALPLRLAFHLGPEVAAELDGTAAILSWPGVDAPGTARIALPPLDWRLHRGETDPVLGWYSPGLGRRIPVFTLLGTGVTAPGTPLVTRIEFMKMGQSGKPTKSQSPISWGASEAMVRGAPAGQREAG
;
A
#
# COMPACT_ATOMS: atom_id res chain seq x y z
N MET A 1 30.93 -7.52 17.84
CA MET A 1 29.92 -6.45 18.03
C MET A 1 30.36 -5.27 17.16
N ASN A 2 29.64 -5.00 16.06
CA ASN A 2 29.95 -3.83 15.23
C ASN A 2 29.56 -2.58 16.00
N VAL A 3 30.51 -1.68 16.24
CA VAL A 3 30.25 -0.36 16.80
C VAL A 3 29.39 0.42 15.79
N PRO A 4 28.22 0.95 16.17
CA PRO A 4 27.37 1.69 15.24
C PRO A 4 28.09 2.92 14.71
N GLN A 5 27.96 3.22 13.41
CA GLN A 5 28.47 4.47 12.86
C GLN A 5 27.81 5.69 13.56
N PRO A 6 28.47 6.86 13.65
CA PRO A 6 27.95 8.04 14.37
C PRO A 6 26.54 8.44 13.97
N SER A 7 26.16 8.27 12.71
CA SER A 7 24.80 8.52 12.19
C SER A 7 23.76 7.52 12.75
N GLN A 8 24.14 6.27 12.97
CA GLN A 8 23.28 5.25 13.57
C GLN A 8 23.09 5.51 15.06
N LEU A 9 24.13 5.91 15.77
CA LEU A 9 24.05 6.23 17.20
C LEU A 9 23.09 7.40 17.44
N THR A 10 23.16 8.45 16.61
CA THR A 10 22.26 9.59 16.68
C THR A 10 20.81 9.19 16.44
N TRP A 11 20.56 8.29 15.48
CA TRP A 11 19.23 7.74 15.23
C TRP A 11 18.70 6.95 16.44
N TYR A 12 19.52 6.09 17.04
CA TYR A 12 19.13 5.32 18.25
C TYR A 12 18.81 6.23 19.43
N ILE A 13 19.58 7.30 19.66
CA ILE A 13 19.33 8.27 20.73
C ILE A 13 18.01 9.02 20.48
N ARG A 14 17.76 9.48 19.26
CA ARG A 14 16.52 10.15 18.89
C ARG A 14 15.32 9.22 19.08
N ARG A 15 15.45 7.98 18.64
CA ARG A 15 14.44 6.96 18.79
C ARG A 15 14.14 6.63 20.26
N ALA A 16 15.19 6.47 21.08
CA ALA A 16 15.04 6.18 22.50
C ALA A 16 14.26 7.27 23.25
N ARG A 17 14.44 8.54 22.88
CA ARG A 17 13.70 9.66 23.49
C ARG A 17 12.20 9.65 23.21
N GLN A 18 11.75 8.94 22.19
CA GLN A 18 10.33 8.81 21.80
C GLN A 18 9.67 7.54 22.36
N MET A 19 10.44 6.63 22.98
CA MET A 19 9.93 5.38 23.53
C MET A 19 9.40 5.55 24.95
N SER A 20 8.26 4.91 25.24
CA SER A 20 7.79 4.76 26.62
C SER A 20 8.64 3.73 27.38
N ALA A 21 8.63 3.80 28.72
CA ALA A 21 9.31 2.81 29.58
C ALA A 21 8.79 1.38 29.29
N ALA A 22 7.49 1.22 29.04
CA ALA A 22 6.89 -0.06 28.68
C ALA A 22 7.42 -0.59 27.33
N GLU A 23 7.60 0.28 26.34
CA GLU A 23 8.21 -0.09 25.05
C GLU A 23 9.69 -0.51 25.23
N ALA A 24 10.45 0.21 26.05
CA ALA A 24 11.85 -0.14 26.32
C ALA A 24 11.99 -1.51 27.00
N LEU A 25 11.17 -1.78 28.00
CA LEU A 25 11.14 -3.08 28.70
C LEU A 25 10.76 -4.22 27.75
N TRP A 26 9.73 -4.01 26.93
CA TRP A 26 9.32 -5.01 25.94
C TRP A 26 10.44 -5.29 24.93
N ARG A 27 11.12 -4.26 24.42
CA ARG A 27 12.22 -4.43 23.46
C ARG A 27 13.40 -5.18 24.09
N ALA A 28 13.72 -4.92 25.36
CA ALA A 28 14.77 -5.66 26.09
C ALA A 28 14.41 -7.15 26.20
N ARG A 29 13.17 -7.47 26.59
CA ARG A 29 12.65 -8.84 26.60
C ARG A 29 12.73 -9.49 25.22
N ASP A 30 12.33 -8.79 24.18
CA ASP A 30 12.34 -9.27 22.79
C ASP A 30 13.76 -9.63 22.34
N GLN A 31 14.75 -8.79 22.67
CA GLN A 31 16.16 -9.07 22.38
C GLN A 31 16.68 -10.29 23.14
N ALA A 32 16.30 -10.47 24.41
CA ALA A 32 16.68 -11.63 25.19
C ALA A 32 16.08 -12.92 24.58
N VAL A 33 14.82 -12.88 24.17
CA VAL A 33 14.17 -14.04 23.51
C VAL A 33 14.82 -14.34 22.16
N LYS A 34 15.13 -13.32 21.34
CA LYS A 34 15.86 -13.49 20.08
C LYS A 34 17.23 -14.12 20.30
N ALA A 35 17.96 -13.68 21.31
CA ALA A 35 19.26 -14.29 21.68
C ALA A 35 19.10 -15.76 22.09
N ALA A 36 18.09 -16.09 22.89
CA ALA A 36 17.81 -17.49 23.27
C ALA A 36 17.40 -18.35 22.06
N TRP A 37 16.65 -17.79 21.14
CA TRP A 37 16.17 -18.50 19.93
C TRP A 37 17.26 -18.75 18.91
N SER A 38 18.43 -18.12 19.00
CA SER A 38 19.57 -18.44 18.12
C SER A 38 19.98 -19.93 18.19
N ARG A 39 19.72 -20.57 19.33
CA ARG A 39 19.95 -22.03 19.52
C ARG A 39 18.89 -22.90 18.85
N LYS A 40 17.76 -22.34 18.42
CA LYS A 40 16.68 -23.04 17.71
C LYS A 40 16.80 -22.92 16.20
N GLN A 41 17.77 -22.15 15.69
CA GLN A 41 17.99 -22.03 14.27
C GLN A 41 18.27 -23.41 13.66
N VAL A 42 17.54 -23.75 12.61
CA VAL A 42 17.82 -24.90 11.76
C VAL A 42 18.55 -24.39 10.52
N ARG A 43 19.74 -24.93 10.23
CA ARG A 43 20.49 -24.53 9.04
C ARG A 43 20.04 -25.30 7.80
N PRO A 44 20.17 -24.74 6.59
CA PRO A 44 19.89 -25.45 5.36
C PRO A 44 20.60 -26.82 5.32
N GLY A 45 19.89 -27.86 4.93
CA GLY A 45 20.40 -29.24 4.91
C GLY A 45 20.38 -29.97 6.26
N GLN A 46 19.99 -29.31 7.36
CA GLN A 46 19.83 -29.96 8.66
C GLN A 46 18.38 -30.34 8.92
N ALA A 47 18.15 -31.49 9.54
CA ALA A 47 16.84 -31.87 10.03
C ALA A 47 16.48 -31.05 11.29
N ALA A 48 15.20 -30.69 11.44
CA ALA A 48 14.70 -30.07 12.65
C ALA A 48 14.79 -31.09 13.81
N THR A 49 15.35 -30.67 14.93
CA THR A 49 15.63 -31.55 16.08
C THR A 49 14.41 -31.83 16.95
N THR A 50 13.32 -31.10 16.78
CA THR A 50 12.12 -31.20 17.64
C THR A 50 10.86 -31.30 16.80
N ALA A 51 10.09 -32.38 17.00
CA ALA A 51 8.77 -32.49 16.41
C ALA A 51 7.79 -31.50 17.06
N PRO A 52 6.92 -30.83 16.27
CA PRO A 52 5.88 -29.96 16.81
C PRO A 52 4.93 -30.74 17.74
N PRO A 53 4.53 -30.17 18.90
CA PRO A 53 3.53 -30.79 19.77
C PRO A 53 2.19 -30.91 19.04
N ALA A 54 1.72 -32.16 18.83
CA ALA A 54 0.46 -32.44 18.17
C ALA A 54 -0.74 -32.03 19.05
N ALA A 55 -1.89 -31.75 18.40
CA ALA A 55 -3.16 -31.59 19.08
C ALA A 55 -3.62 -32.92 19.72
N PRO A 56 -4.50 -32.87 20.75
CA PRO A 56 -5.15 -34.07 21.28
C PRO A 56 -5.83 -34.89 20.17
N GLY A 57 -5.61 -36.19 20.16
CA GLY A 57 -6.13 -37.10 19.10
C GLY A 57 -5.16 -37.38 17.95
N GLY A 58 -4.11 -36.60 17.78
CA GLY A 58 -2.98 -36.86 16.87
C GLY A 58 -3.26 -36.77 15.36
N GLU A 59 -4.52 -36.73 14.92
CA GLU A 59 -4.89 -36.63 13.50
C GLU A 59 -4.74 -35.17 13.01
N ARG A 60 -4.01 -34.99 11.91
CA ARG A 60 -3.89 -33.71 11.23
C ARG A 60 -4.95 -33.60 10.16
N ARG A 61 -6.05 -32.90 10.47
CA ARG A 61 -7.14 -32.67 9.54
C ARG A 61 -7.17 -31.22 9.13
N PHE A 62 -7.18 -30.96 7.82
CA PHE A 62 -7.43 -29.62 7.29
C PHE A 62 -8.92 -29.30 7.45
N THR A 63 -9.24 -28.09 7.86
CA THR A 63 -10.61 -27.62 8.10
C THR A 63 -11.00 -26.50 7.16
N ALA A 64 -12.29 -26.12 7.15
CA ALA A 64 -12.81 -25.05 6.30
C ALA A 64 -12.55 -25.26 4.80
N LEU A 65 -13.06 -26.38 4.27
CA LEU A 65 -13.03 -26.70 2.85
C LEU A 65 -14.03 -25.85 2.06
N LEU A 66 -13.76 -25.67 0.77
CA LEU A 66 -14.73 -25.06 -0.13
C LEU A 66 -15.91 -26.02 -0.37
N PRO A 67 -17.15 -25.51 -0.43
CA PRO A 67 -18.30 -26.33 -0.79
C PRO A 67 -18.13 -26.98 -2.18
N ALA A 68 -18.67 -28.16 -2.34
CA ALA A 68 -18.69 -28.83 -3.64
C ALA A 68 -19.37 -27.96 -4.71
N GLY A 69 -18.83 -27.92 -5.93
CA GLY A 69 -19.34 -27.10 -7.02
C GLY A 69 -18.88 -25.62 -7.00
N THR A 70 -18.10 -25.18 -6.00
CA THR A 70 -17.60 -23.80 -5.95
C THR A 70 -16.80 -23.41 -7.20
N ALA A 71 -16.05 -24.35 -7.78
CA ALA A 71 -15.32 -24.10 -9.03
C ALA A 71 -16.24 -23.65 -10.18
N ASP A 72 -17.46 -24.19 -10.25
CA ASP A 72 -18.43 -23.88 -11.31
C ASP A 72 -19.05 -22.50 -11.15
N LEU A 73 -19.03 -21.93 -9.94
CA LEU A 73 -19.51 -20.58 -9.65
C LEU A 73 -18.56 -19.49 -10.16
N VAL A 74 -17.31 -19.84 -10.47
CA VAL A 74 -16.33 -18.86 -10.98
C VAL A 74 -16.72 -18.42 -12.39
N PRO A 75 -16.94 -17.09 -12.64
CA PRO A 75 -17.38 -16.60 -13.94
C PRO A 75 -16.37 -16.91 -15.04
N ALA A 76 -16.86 -17.12 -16.27
CA ALA A 76 -16.05 -17.56 -17.41
C ALA A 76 -14.90 -16.59 -17.75
N GLY A 77 -15.15 -15.27 -17.74
CA GLY A 77 -14.12 -14.27 -18.03
C GLY A 77 -12.94 -14.32 -17.03
N PRO A 78 -13.18 -14.10 -15.72
CA PRO A 78 -12.14 -14.23 -14.69
C PRO A 78 -11.43 -15.60 -14.69
N ARG A 79 -12.17 -16.68 -14.95
CA ARG A 79 -11.57 -18.02 -15.09
C ARG A 79 -10.57 -18.07 -16.26
N ALA A 80 -10.93 -17.50 -17.42
CA ALA A 80 -10.04 -17.49 -18.58
C ALA A 80 -8.78 -16.64 -18.33
N GLU A 81 -8.92 -15.48 -17.68
CA GLU A 81 -7.78 -14.63 -17.28
C GLU A 81 -6.85 -15.39 -16.31
N LEU A 82 -7.41 -16.07 -15.30
CA LEU A 82 -6.65 -16.91 -14.37
C LEU A 82 -5.87 -18.02 -15.10
N GLN A 83 -6.50 -18.72 -16.03
CA GLN A 83 -5.83 -19.80 -16.81
C GLN A 83 -4.69 -19.22 -17.69
N ALA A 84 -4.88 -18.04 -18.26
CA ALA A 84 -3.84 -17.35 -19.01
C ALA A 84 -2.66 -16.94 -18.10
N ALA A 85 -2.93 -16.42 -16.90
CA ALA A 85 -1.90 -16.10 -15.90
C ALA A 85 -1.14 -17.36 -15.45
N ALA A 86 -1.84 -18.47 -15.19
CA ALA A 86 -1.23 -19.74 -14.84
C ALA A 86 -0.32 -20.27 -15.96
N SER A 87 -0.75 -20.14 -17.21
CA SER A 87 0.07 -20.53 -18.38
C SER A 87 1.37 -19.72 -18.48
N ARG A 88 1.35 -18.43 -18.17
CA ARG A 88 2.58 -17.60 -18.07
C ARG A 88 3.48 -18.11 -16.94
N LEU A 89 2.91 -18.36 -15.76
CA LEU A 89 3.66 -18.88 -14.61
C LEU A 89 4.29 -20.25 -14.86
N LEU A 90 3.61 -21.15 -15.55
CA LEU A 90 4.19 -22.45 -15.92
C LEU A 90 5.41 -22.30 -16.84
N ARG A 91 5.46 -21.24 -17.67
CA ARG A 91 6.65 -20.87 -18.43
C ARG A 91 7.72 -20.13 -17.60
N GLY A 92 7.42 -19.84 -16.32
CA GLY A 92 8.33 -19.12 -15.44
C GLY A 92 8.19 -17.59 -15.48
N GLU A 93 7.22 -17.06 -16.21
CA GLU A 93 7.00 -15.63 -16.41
C GLU A 93 6.12 -15.05 -15.31
N TRP A 94 6.59 -13.99 -14.67
CA TRP A 94 5.87 -13.26 -13.64
C TRP A 94 6.38 -11.83 -13.51
N GLU A 95 5.56 -10.93 -13.01
CA GLU A 95 6.00 -9.59 -12.65
C GLU A 95 5.89 -9.39 -11.13
N VAL A 96 6.95 -8.89 -10.52
CA VAL A 96 7.02 -8.61 -9.08
C VAL A 96 7.36 -7.15 -8.89
N LEU A 97 6.43 -6.36 -8.34
CA LEU A 97 6.61 -4.92 -8.10
C LEU A 97 7.19 -4.20 -9.36
N GLY A 98 6.60 -4.44 -10.52
CA GLY A 98 7.01 -3.85 -11.79
C GLY A 98 8.33 -4.39 -12.38
N VAL A 99 8.89 -5.46 -11.83
CA VAL A 99 10.10 -6.12 -12.33
C VAL A 99 9.74 -7.50 -12.90
N ALA A 100 9.99 -7.68 -14.18
CA ALA A 100 9.77 -8.96 -14.84
C ALA A 100 10.73 -10.04 -14.29
N ARG A 101 10.17 -11.21 -13.94
CA ARG A 101 10.88 -12.41 -13.53
C ARG A 101 10.64 -13.50 -14.58
N THR A 102 11.70 -14.16 -15.01
CA THR A 102 11.64 -15.29 -15.95
C THR A 102 12.20 -16.58 -15.34
N ASP A 103 12.60 -16.51 -14.07
CA ASP A 103 13.22 -17.59 -13.32
C ASP A 103 12.24 -18.40 -12.47
N LEU A 104 10.93 -18.07 -12.47
CA LEU A 104 9.96 -18.70 -11.57
C LEU A 104 9.58 -20.15 -11.96
N ALA A 105 10.16 -20.69 -13.01
CA ALA A 105 10.12 -22.14 -13.25
C ALA A 105 10.91 -22.93 -12.20
N ASP A 106 12.07 -22.38 -11.76
CA ASP A 106 12.92 -22.89 -10.67
C ASP A 106 13.53 -21.68 -9.94
N PRO A 107 12.79 -21.05 -9.00
CA PRO A 107 13.17 -19.76 -8.46
C PRO A 107 14.34 -19.85 -7.49
N ASP A 108 15.32 -18.93 -7.64
CA ASP A 108 16.22 -18.61 -6.53
C ASP A 108 15.47 -17.71 -5.52
N TRP A 109 15.03 -18.29 -4.42
CA TRP A 109 14.26 -17.63 -3.37
C TRP A 109 14.96 -16.43 -2.73
N PHE A 110 16.26 -16.29 -2.90
CA PHE A 110 17.07 -15.26 -2.25
C PHE A 110 17.58 -14.20 -3.24
N ALA A 111 17.38 -14.38 -4.53
CA ALA A 111 17.88 -13.47 -5.56
C ALA A 111 17.03 -12.21 -5.66
N ASP A 112 17.69 -11.06 -5.66
CA ASP A 112 17.12 -9.77 -6.05
C ASP A 112 17.48 -9.48 -7.52
N PRO A 113 16.49 -9.47 -8.43
CA PRO A 113 16.77 -9.24 -9.85
C PRO A 113 17.15 -7.79 -10.17
N VAL A 114 16.84 -6.83 -9.28
CA VAL A 114 17.11 -5.40 -9.48
C VAL A 114 18.60 -5.10 -9.29
N THR A 115 19.17 -5.58 -8.17
CA THR A 115 20.58 -5.32 -7.84
C THR A 115 21.51 -6.45 -8.24
N GLY A 116 20.99 -7.61 -8.67
CA GLY A 116 21.76 -8.83 -8.93
C GLY A 116 22.34 -9.48 -7.66
N ARG A 117 21.95 -9.03 -6.48
CA ARG A 117 22.46 -9.55 -5.21
C ARG A 117 21.63 -10.74 -4.73
N ARG A 118 22.27 -11.56 -3.92
CA ARG A 118 21.63 -12.69 -3.26
C ARG A 118 21.63 -12.47 -1.76
N SER A 119 20.43 -12.46 -1.17
CA SER A 119 20.24 -12.35 0.28
C SER A 119 20.83 -13.55 1.03
N PRO A 120 21.28 -13.38 2.29
CA PRO A 120 21.79 -14.49 3.10
C PRO A 120 20.73 -15.58 3.32
N ALA A 121 21.07 -16.84 3.01
CA ALA A 121 20.20 -18.01 3.18
C ALA A 121 20.37 -18.74 4.52
N ASP A 122 21.59 -18.75 5.08
CA ASP A 122 21.99 -19.55 6.25
C ASP A 122 22.23 -18.73 7.52
N ARG A 123 22.27 -17.39 7.38
CA ARG A 123 22.47 -16.49 8.52
C ARG A 123 21.25 -16.51 9.44
N TYR A 124 21.48 -16.46 10.74
CA TYR A 124 20.42 -16.30 11.74
C TYR A 124 19.58 -15.04 11.45
N ALA A 125 18.29 -15.21 11.26
CA ALA A 125 17.39 -14.16 10.75
C ALA A 125 17.50 -12.82 11.49
N PHE A 126 17.54 -12.85 12.83
CA PHE A 126 17.64 -11.63 13.64
C PHE A 126 19.02 -10.94 13.62
N ARG A 127 19.99 -11.47 12.90
CA ARG A 127 21.29 -10.85 12.62
C ARG A 127 21.41 -10.29 11.20
N ILE A 128 20.37 -10.44 10.38
CA ILE A 128 20.33 -9.89 9.02
C ILE A 128 19.82 -8.45 9.09
N ASN A 129 20.58 -7.52 8.53
CA ASN A 129 20.10 -6.14 8.33
C ASN A 129 19.36 -6.03 7.01
N HIS A 130 18.08 -6.42 7.00
CA HIS A 130 17.23 -6.40 5.81
C HIS A 130 16.97 -5.00 5.23
N ARG A 131 17.40 -3.93 5.92
CA ARG A 131 17.32 -2.54 5.43
C ARG A 131 18.57 -2.10 4.66
N SER A 132 19.59 -2.95 4.61
CA SER A 132 20.83 -2.70 3.87
C SER A 132 20.79 -3.42 2.54
N GLU A 133 20.60 -2.70 1.46
CA GLU A 133 20.68 -3.29 0.11
C GLU A 133 22.05 -3.85 -0.22
N ALA A 134 23.10 -3.37 0.45
CA ALA A 134 24.43 -3.97 0.35
C ALA A 134 24.49 -5.40 0.90
N ASP A 135 23.66 -5.71 1.92
CA ASP A 135 23.64 -7.02 2.57
C ASP A 135 22.59 -7.97 1.95
N THR A 136 21.48 -7.46 1.48
CA THR A 136 20.30 -8.26 1.09
C THR A 136 19.78 -8.00 -0.32
N GLY A 137 20.31 -7.02 -1.03
CA GLY A 137 19.66 -6.49 -2.21
C GLY A 137 18.37 -5.73 -1.83
N ASN A 138 17.52 -5.48 -2.82
CA ASN A 138 16.18 -4.95 -2.57
C ASN A 138 15.32 -6.04 -1.94
N VAL A 139 15.23 -6.00 -0.62
CA VAL A 139 14.55 -7.05 0.17
C VAL A 139 13.07 -7.21 -0.17
N LYS A 140 12.40 -6.15 -0.68
CA LYS A 140 11.00 -6.23 -1.11
C LYS A 140 10.85 -7.21 -2.29
N GLN A 141 11.75 -7.16 -3.26
CA GLN A 141 11.77 -8.09 -4.40
C GLN A 141 11.95 -9.56 -3.96
N VAL A 142 12.77 -9.78 -2.93
CA VAL A 142 13.03 -11.11 -2.38
C VAL A 142 11.83 -11.63 -1.56
N TRP A 143 11.22 -10.77 -0.74
CA TRP A 143 10.07 -11.15 0.08
C TRP A 143 8.81 -11.42 -0.74
N GLU A 144 8.53 -10.64 -1.78
CA GLU A 144 7.30 -10.79 -2.57
C GLU A 144 7.16 -12.19 -3.19
N VAL A 145 8.23 -12.74 -3.74
CA VAL A 145 8.22 -14.12 -4.27
C VAL A 145 7.92 -15.13 -3.16
N SER A 146 8.45 -14.89 -1.95
CA SER A 146 8.27 -15.77 -0.79
C SER A 146 6.93 -15.59 -0.08
N ARG A 147 6.06 -14.66 -0.51
CA ARG A 147 4.63 -14.64 -0.15
C ARG A 147 3.86 -15.78 -0.80
N LEU A 148 4.45 -16.44 -1.80
CA LEU A 148 3.90 -17.60 -2.52
C LEU A 148 2.65 -17.28 -3.36
N HIS A 149 2.44 -16.01 -3.74
CA HIS A 149 1.27 -15.58 -4.50
C HIS A 149 1.17 -16.26 -5.89
N HIS A 150 2.30 -16.48 -6.56
CA HIS A 150 2.33 -17.23 -7.81
C HIS A 150 1.85 -18.67 -7.63
N LEU A 151 2.06 -19.27 -6.45
CA LEU A 151 1.57 -20.61 -6.13
C LEU A 151 0.09 -20.61 -5.77
N THR A 152 -0.45 -19.54 -5.16
CA THR A 152 -1.90 -19.43 -4.94
C THR A 152 -2.66 -19.28 -6.27
N VAL A 153 -2.08 -18.56 -7.25
CA VAL A 153 -2.64 -18.44 -8.61
C VAL A 153 -2.63 -19.80 -9.32
N LEU A 154 -1.52 -20.54 -9.28
CA LEU A 154 -1.45 -21.90 -9.86
C LEU A 154 -2.43 -22.86 -9.19
N ALA A 155 -2.56 -22.82 -7.86
CA ALA A 155 -3.51 -23.67 -7.13
C ALA A 155 -4.97 -23.32 -7.49
N ALA A 156 -5.31 -22.03 -7.66
CA ALA A 156 -6.62 -21.58 -8.11
C ALA A 156 -6.91 -22.01 -9.56
N ALA A 157 -5.90 -21.97 -10.43
CA ALA A 157 -6.01 -22.43 -11.80
C ALA A 157 -6.24 -23.93 -11.87
N TRP A 158 -5.52 -24.73 -11.05
CA TRP A 158 -5.80 -26.17 -10.91
C TRP A 158 -7.22 -26.40 -10.38
N TYR A 159 -7.65 -25.70 -9.34
CA TYR A 159 -8.97 -25.85 -8.75
C TYR A 159 -10.11 -25.64 -9.76
N THR A 160 -9.96 -24.65 -10.64
CA THR A 160 -10.98 -24.26 -11.63
C THR A 160 -10.84 -24.95 -13.00
N GLY A 161 -9.67 -25.47 -13.35
CA GLY A 161 -9.37 -26.02 -14.69
C GLY A 161 -8.82 -27.46 -14.69
N ARG A 162 -8.42 -27.98 -13.52
CA ARG A 162 -7.88 -29.33 -13.32
C ARG A 162 -6.61 -29.65 -14.15
N ASP A 163 -5.81 -28.61 -14.48
CA ASP A 163 -4.51 -28.82 -15.12
C ASP A 163 -3.50 -29.32 -14.08
N GLU A 164 -3.11 -30.61 -14.20
CA GLU A 164 -2.20 -31.28 -13.27
C GLU A 164 -0.84 -30.63 -13.18
N ALA A 165 -0.34 -30.02 -14.27
CA ALA A 165 0.92 -29.31 -14.26
C ALA A 165 0.96 -28.14 -13.24
N CYS A 166 -0.18 -27.50 -12.98
CA CYS A 166 -0.30 -26.48 -11.97
C CYS A 166 -0.09 -27.04 -10.55
N ALA A 167 -0.76 -28.15 -10.20
CA ALA A 167 -0.65 -28.78 -8.87
C ALA A 167 0.76 -29.35 -8.63
N GLU A 168 1.33 -29.99 -9.64
CA GLU A 168 2.70 -30.53 -9.58
C GLU A 168 3.74 -29.42 -9.37
N ARG A 169 3.61 -28.28 -10.10
CA ARG A 169 4.47 -27.12 -9.94
C ARG A 169 4.36 -26.53 -8.53
N VAL A 170 3.14 -26.37 -8.00
CA VAL A 170 2.91 -25.92 -6.62
C VAL A 170 3.61 -26.84 -5.63
N ALA A 171 3.42 -28.15 -5.77
CA ALA A 171 4.04 -29.11 -4.85
C ALA A 171 5.58 -29.11 -4.92
N ALA A 172 6.15 -29.02 -6.12
CA ALA A 172 7.60 -28.97 -6.31
C ALA A 172 8.20 -27.70 -5.67
N GLN A 173 7.60 -26.54 -5.92
CA GLN A 173 8.11 -25.28 -5.40
C GLN A 173 7.89 -25.11 -3.90
N LEU A 174 6.80 -25.60 -3.33
CA LEU A 174 6.63 -25.64 -1.87
C LEU A 174 7.72 -26.49 -1.20
N ARG A 175 8.02 -27.68 -1.74
CA ARG A 175 9.12 -28.51 -1.21
C ARG A 175 10.47 -27.78 -1.31
N SER A 176 10.75 -27.16 -2.45
CA SER A 176 11.96 -26.36 -2.67
C SER A 176 12.06 -25.22 -1.64
N TRP A 177 10.98 -24.45 -1.47
CA TRP A 177 10.96 -23.33 -0.52
C TRP A 177 11.19 -23.81 0.92
N TRP A 178 10.48 -24.87 1.38
CA TRP A 178 10.59 -25.42 2.72
C TRP A 178 11.99 -25.96 3.04
N GLN A 179 12.62 -26.60 2.06
CA GLN A 179 13.98 -27.13 2.21
C GLN A 179 15.04 -26.01 2.31
N GLN A 180 14.88 -24.95 1.51
CA GLN A 180 15.84 -23.85 1.44
C GLN A 180 15.65 -22.81 2.55
N ASN A 181 14.47 -22.76 3.19
CA ASN A 181 14.10 -21.80 4.21
C ASN A 181 13.76 -22.43 5.57
N PRO A 182 14.65 -23.23 6.16
CA PRO A 182 14.40 -23.83 7.46
C PRO A 182 14.30 -22.77 8.55
N PHE A 183 13.73 -23.14 9.70
CA PHE A 183 13.38 -22.22 10.77
C PHE A 183 14.53 -21.29 11.20
N LEU A 184 14.29 -19.98 11.17
CA LEU A 184 15.19 -18.89 11.52
C LEU A 184 16.47 -18.77 10.68
N SER A 185 16.57 -19.46 9.57
CA SER A 185 17.64 -19.28 8.60
C SER A 185 17.22 -18.38 7.44
N GLY A 186 18.03 -17.37 7.17
CA GLY A 186 17.85 -16.50 6.01
C GLY A 186 16.88 -15.34 6.21
N VAL A 187 16.77 -14.56 5.16
CA VAL A 187 16.03 -13.29 5.13
C VAL A 187 14.50 -13.44 5.26
N HIS A 188 13.95 -14.61 4.92
CA HIS A 188 12.50 -14.85 4.93
C HIS A 188 11.90 -15.02 6.33
N TRP A 189 12.75 -15.04 7.39
CA TRP A 189 12.35 -15.07 8.79
C TRP A 189 12.57 -13.74 9.51
N THR A 190 12.86 -12.65 8.79
CA THR A 190 13.19 -11.34 9.38
C THR A 190 11.99 -10.47 9.68
N SER A 191 10.82 -10.74 9.06
CA SER A 191 9.62 -9.90 9.12
C SER A 191 8.37 -10.70 9.44
N GLY A 192 7.63 -10.29 10.49
CA GLY A 192 6.38 -10.93 10.91
C GLY A 192 5.24 -10.78 9.88
N ILE A 193 5.17 -9.64 9.18
CA ILE A 193 4.16 -9.39 8.13
C ILE A 193 4.28 -10.41 7.00
N GLU A 194 5.51 -10.69 6.55
CA GLU A 194 5.77 -11.67 5.48
C GLU A 194 5.39 -13.10 5.91
N ILE A 195 5.65 -13.43 7.18
CA ILE A 195 5.26 -14.72 7.79
C ILE A 195 3.74 -14.84 7.86
N GLY A 196 3.04 -13.76 8.21
CA GLY A 196 1.57 -13.74 8.27
C GLY A 196 0.93 -13.96 6.89
N ILE A 197 1.39 -13.23 5.87
CA ILE A 197 0.89 -13.38 4.49
C ILE A 197 1.15 -14.79 3.96
N ARG A 198 2.34 -15.33 4.19
CA ARG A 198 2.70 -16.69 3.77
C ARG A 198 1.81 -17.75 4.40
N LEU A 199 1.43 -17.58 5.66
CA LEU A 199 0.47 -18.50 6.30
C LEU A 199 -0.91 -18.46 5.64
N ILE A 200 -1.39 -17.27 5.23
CA ILE A 200 -2.64 -17.16 4.45
C ILE A 200 -2.50 -17.87 3.12
N SER A 201 -1.39 -17.65 2.40
CA SER A 201 -1.12 -18.33 1.14
C SER A 201 -1.08 -19.86 1.31
N LEU A 202 -0.41 -20.38 2.34
CA LEU A 202 -0.35 -21.82 2.63
C LEU A 202 -1.74 -22.42 2.92
N ALA A 203 -2.59 -21.71 3.68
CA ALA A 203 -3.96 -22.14 3.95
C ALA A 203 -4.79 -22.22 2.66
N TRP A 204 -4.68 -21.19 1.80
CA TRP A 204 -5.40 -21.14 0.54
C TRP A 204 -4.88 -22.14 -0.48
N ILE A 205 -3.56 -22.36 -0.59
CA ILE A 205 -2.98 -23.39 -1.45
C ILE A 205 -3.50 -24.77 -1.03
N ARG A 206 -3.44 -25.09 0.27
CA ARG A 206 -3.94 -26.40 0.76
C ARG A 206 -5.42 -26.59 0.45
N ARG A 207 -6.24 -25.56 0.65
CA ARG A 207 -7.68 -25.56 0.37
C ARG A 207 -7.99 -25.82 -1.11
N LEU A 208 -7.30 -25.10 -1.99
CA LEU A 208 -7.49 -25.20 -3.44
C LEU A 208 -7.03 -26.55 -4.01
N LEU A 209 -6.06 -27.18 -3.37
CA LEU A 209 -5.54 -28.49 -3.76
C LEU A 209 -6.27 -29.66 -3.06
N ASP A 210 -7.38 -29.44 -2.34
CA ASP A 210 -7.98 -30.50 -1.49
C ASP A 210 -8.31 -31.81 -2.25
N ASP A 211 -8.86 -31.67 -3.45
CA ASP A 211 -9.18 -32.81 -4.33
C ASP A 211 -7.95 -33.41 -5.05
N TRP A 212 -6.77 -32.78 -4.94
CA TRP A 212 -5.57 -33.31 -5.55
C TRP A 212 -5.01 -34.47 -4.74
N PRO A 213 -4.75 -35.66 -5.35
CA PRO A 213 -4.32 -36.86 -4.61
C PRO A 213 -3.03 -36.66 -3.79
N GLY A 214 -2.18 -35.70 -4.22
CA GLY A 214 -0.94 -35.36 -3.55
C GLY A 214 -1.09 -34.48 -2.32
N ALA A 215 -2.22 -33.80 -2.11
CA ALA A 215 -2.40 -32.78 -1.10
C ALA A 215 -2.10 -33.25 0.32
N ALA A 216 -2.71 -34.35 0.75
CA ALA A 216 -2.51 -34.89 2.10
C ALA A 216 -1.08 -35.39 2.34
N VAL A 217 -0.41 -35.89 1.29
CA VAL A 217 1.00 -36.31 1.37
C VAL A 217 1.91 -35.09 1.52
N LEU A 218 1.58 -34.02 0.80
CA LEU A 218 2.36 -32.78 0.82
C LEU A 218 2.24 -32.06 2.17
N PHE A 219 1.03 -31.95 2.74
CA PHE A 219 0.74 -31.13 3.92
C PHE A 219 0.63 -31.95 5.21
N GLU A 220 -0.38 -32.83 5.35
CA GLU A 220 -0.70 -33.51 6.61
C GLU A 220 0.35 -34.57 7.00
N ARG A 221 0.90 -35.27 6.01
CA ARG A 221 1.92 -36.33 6.18
C ARG A 221 3.35 -35.81 5.94
N GLY A 222 3.49 -34.61 5.39
CA GLY A 222 4.80 -33.99 5.07
C GLY A 222 5.43 -33.34 6.29
N ASP A 223 6.51 -33.91 6.83
CA ASP A 223 7.22 -33.35 8.00
C ASP A 223 7.67 -31.89 7.77
N LEU A 224 8.13 -31.55 6.57
CA LEU A 224 8.53 -30.18 6.24
C LEU A 224 7.36 -29.18 6.35
N ALA A 225 6.20 -29.52 5.79
CA ALA A 225 5.02 -28.68 5.87
C ALA A 225 4.59 -28.45 7.31
N VAL A 226 4.51 -29.53 8.10
CA VAL A 226 4.12 -29.48 9.52
C VAL A 226 5.10 -28.61 10.33
N GLN A 227 6.40 -28.76 10.11
CA GLN A 227 7.43 -27.92 10.75
C GLN A 227 7.25 -26.45 10.36
N GLN A 228 7.10 -26.15 9.08
CA GLN A 228 6.94 -24.79 8.59
C GLN A 228 5.68 -24.12 9.15
N ILE A 229 4.51 -24.77 9.07
CA ILE A 229 3.25 -24.24 9.58
C ILE A 229 3.32 -24.00 11.10
N TYR A 230 3.94 -24.91 11.86
CA TYR A 230 4.13 -24.73 13.29
C TYR A 230 5.03 -23.53 13.61
N TRP A 231 6.21 -23.47 13.00
CA TRP A 231 7.20 -22.45 13.35
C TRP A 231 6.81 -21.05 12.90
N HIS A 232 6.06 -20.92 11.78
CA HIS A 232 5.46 -19.65 11.39
C HIS A 232 4.49 -19.14 12.47
N GLN A 233 3.57 -19.99 12.93
CA GLN A 233 2.61 -19.62 13.97
C GLN A 233 3.31 -19.35 15.32
N GLN A 234 4.28 -20.17 15.71
CA GLN A 234 5.03 -19.99 16.94
C GLN A 234 5.89 -18.69 16.90
N TYR A 235 6.42 -18.32 15.73
CA TYR A 235 7.11 -17.04 15.54
C TYR A 235 6.15 -15.87 15.78
N LEU A 236 5.00 -15.85 15.14
CA LEU A 236 3.99 -14.78 15.29
C LEU A 236 3.46 -14.70 16.73
N ALA A 237 3.26 -15.84 17.40
CA ALA A 237 2.86 -15.86 18.81
C ALA A 237 3.92 -15.24 19.74
N THR A 238 5.19 -15.28 19.35
CA THR A 238 6.33 -14.86 20.19
C THR A 238 6.77 -13.42 19.90
N PHE A 239 6.86 -13.02 18.62
CA PHE A 239 7.46 -11.77 18.15
C PHE A 239 6.43 -10.84 17.50
N ARG A 240 5.38 -10.49 18.21
CA ARG A 240 4.35 -9.56 17.74
C ARG A 240 4.87 -8.14 17.69
N SER A 241 4.50 -7.42 16.65
CA SER A 241 4.73 -5.97 16.56
C SER A 241 3.96 -5.22 17.65
N ARG A 242 4.63 -4.26 18.30
CA ARG A 242 4.09 -3.49 19.44
C ARG A 242 4.59 -2.05 19.43
N GLY A 243 3.97 -1.20 20.24
CA GLY A 243 4.35 0.20 20.41
C GLY A 243 4.27 0.94 19.08
N SER A 244 5.32 1.61 18.70
CA SER A 244 5.39 2.38 17.44
C SER A 244 5.36 1.54 16.15
N SER A 245 5.41 0.21 16.25
CA SER A 245 5.25 -0.73 15.14
C SER A 245 3.91 -1.47 15.18
N ALA A 246 2.95 -1.04 16.02
CA ALA A 246 1.62 -1.60 16.11
C ALA A 246 0.67 -0.96 15.07
N ASN A 247 1.04 -1.04 13.81
CA ASN A 247 0.32 -0.56 12.63
C ASN A 247 -0.14 -1.75 11.79
N ASN A 248 -0.17 -1.64 10.45
CA ASN A 248 -0.51 -2.74 9.55
C ASN A 248 0.27 -4.04 9.83
N HIS A 249 1.50 -3.96 10.36
CA HIS A 249 2.31 -5.13 10.70
C HIS A 249 1.62 -6.05 11.72
N VAL A 250 1.13 -5.49 12.83
CA VAL A 250 0.47 -6.31 13.86
C VAL A 250 -0.85 -6.90 13.34
N ILE A 251 -1.54 -6.20 12.44
CA ILE A 251 -2.77 -6.69 11.80
C ILE A 251 -2.46 -7.88 10.88
N ALA A 252 -1.42 -7.79 10.05
CA ALA A 252 -1.01 -8.90 9.18
C ALA A 252 -0.53 -10.12 9.98
N GLU A 253 0.24 -9.89 11.04
CA GLU A 253 0.67 -10.95 11.97
C GLU A 253 -0.52 -11.65 12.63
N ALA A 254 -1.52 -10.88 13.09
CA ALA A 254 -2.72 -11.42 13.74
C ALA A 254 -3.62 -12.15 12.74
N ALA A 255 -3.87 -11.56 11.57
CA ALA A 255 -4.70 -12.16 10.53
C ALA A 255 -4.09 -13.48 10.02
N GLY A 256 -2.78 -13.49 9.71
CA GLY A 256 -2.10 -14.69 9.25
C GLY A 256 -2.09 -15.82 10.30
N GLN A 257 -1.85 -15.47 11.57
CA GLN A 257 -1.93 -16.45 12.66
C GLN A 257 -3.34 -16.97 12.85
N LEU A 258 -4.36 -16.11 12.75
CA LEU A 258 -5.76 -16.46 12.92
C LEU A 258 -6.22 -17.42 11.82
N VAL A 259 -5.96 -17.07 10.55
CA VAL A 259 -6.26 -17.91 9.39
C VAL A 259 -5.59 -19.28 9.53
N ALA A 260 -4.30 -19.32 9.83
CA ALA A 260 -3.58 -20.59 9.97
C ALA A 260 -4.06 -21.43 11.16
N SER A 261 -4.43 -20.80 12.28
CA SER A 261 -4.93 -21.53 13.44
C SER A 261 -6.33 -22.10 13.22
N CYS A 262 -7.15 -21.49 12.36
CA CYS A 262 -8.43 -22.04 11.92
C CYS A 262 -8.22 -23.15 10.90
N ALA A 263 -7.39 -22.96 9.89
CA ALA A 263 -7.19 -23.91 8.79
C ALA A 263 -6.38 -25.15 9.20
N PHE A 264 -5.38 -24.98 10.08
CA PHE A 264 -4.48 -26.04 10.55
C PHE A 264 -4.52 -26.20 12.09
N PRO A 265 -5.62 -26.71 12.66
CA PRO A 265 -5.76 -26.90 14.11
C PRO A 265 -4.97 -28.13 14.60
N TRP A 266 -3.74 -28.31 14.10
CA TRP A 266 -2.94 -29.53 14.24
C TRP A 266 -2.08 -29.58 15.49
N PHE A 267 -1.95 -28.46 16.21
CA PHE A 267 -1.01 -28.32 17.29
C PHE A 267 -1.70 -28.09 18.63
N ALA A 268 -1.08 -28.55 19.71
CA ALA A 268 -1.60 -28.35 21.07
C ALA A 268 -1.84 -26.86 21.43
N ALA A 269 -1.19 -25.94 20.72
CA ALA A 269 -1.35 -24.50 20.92
C ALA A 269 -2.35 -23.83 19.98
N SER A 270 -2.91 -24.56 18.98
CA SER A 270 -3.73 -23.97 17.91
C SER A 270 -4.93 -23.18 18.44
N GLU A 271 -5.68 -23.73 19.40
CA GLU A 271 -6.83 -23.01 19.97
C GLU A 271 -6.41 -21.74 20.69
N ARG A 272 -5.39 -21.79 21.52
CA ARG A 272 -4.84 -20.63 22.21
C ARG A 272 -4.35 -19.56 21.21
N TRP A 273 -3.70 -19.98 20.13
CA TRP A 273 -3.25 -19.05 19.08
C TRP A 273 -4.42 -18.39 18.37
N ARG A 274 -5.45 -19.17 18.01
CA ARG A 274 -6.67 -18.68 17.40
C ARG A 274 -7.34 -17.59 18.24
N GLU A 275 -7.61 -17.89 19.54
CA GLU A 275 -8.24 -16.93 20.43
C GLU A 275 -7.40 -15.65 20.64
N GLN A 276 -6.09 -15.80 20.83
CA GLN A 276 -5.20 -14.66 21.03
C GLN A 276 -5.10 -13.81 19.77
N ALA A 277 -5.04 -14.43 18.59
CA ALA A 277 -4.99 -13.74 17.31
C ALA A 277 -6.31 -13.01 17.01
N ALA A 278 -7.46 -13.64 17.28
CA ALA A 278 -8.78 -13.01 17.12
C ALA A 278 -8.93 -11.76 17.98
N ARG A 279 -8.65 -11.87 19.29
CA ARG A 279 -8.68 -10.71 20.20
C ARG A 279 -7.72 -9.59 19.79
N LEU A 280 -6.54 -9.96 19.29
CA LEU A 280 -5.54 -9.01 18.81
C LEU A 280 -6.04 -8.31 17.54
N LEU A 281 -6.48 -9.06 16.54
CA LEU A 281 -6.98 -8.53 15.27
C LEU A 281 -8.14 -7.57 15.48
N GLU A 282 -9.16 -7.95 16.25
CA GLU A 282 -10.32 -7.10 16.54
C GLU A 282 -9.92 -5.79 17.21
N ARG A 283 -9.03 -5.84 18.19
CA ARG A 283 -8.53 -4.64 18.88
C ARG A 283 -7.78 -3.73 17.91
N GLU A 284 -6.89 -4.30 17.10
CA GLU A 284 -6.05 -3.51 16.22
C GLU A 284 -6.81 -2.97 14.99
N LEU A 285 -7.79 -3.68 14.46
CA LEU A 285 -8.69 -3.13 13.43
C LEU A 285 -9.42 -1.87 13.94
N ILE A 286 -9.84 -1.87 15.22
CA ILE A 286 -10.52 -0.73 15.82
C ILE A 286 -9.54 0.41 16.11
N SER A 287 -8.35 0.11 16.65
CA SER A 287 -7.38 1.13 17.05
C SER A 287 -6.62 1.76 15.89
N ASN A 288 -6.45 1.04 14.79
CA ASN A 288 -5.75 1.50 13.59
C ASN A 288 -6.67 2.18 12.56
N THR A 289 -7.96 2.33 12.88
CA THR A 289 -8.95 2.90 11.95
C THR A 289 -9.77 3.98 12.66
N PHE A 290 -10.02 5.09 11.98
CA PHE A 290 -10.94 6.11 12.47
C PHE A 290 -12.38 5.60 12.49
N PRO A 291 -13.30 6.20 13.27
CA PRO A 291 -14.71 5.84 13.25
C PRO A 291 -15.36 5.87 11.85
N SER A 292 -14.93 6.81 11.01
CA SER A 292 -15.36 6.94 9.62
C SER A 292 -14.94 5.78 8.70
N GLY A 293 -14.02 4.92 9.14
CA GLY A 293 -13.46 3.83 8.34
C GLY A 293 -12.12 4.14 7.67
N ILE A 294 -11.67 5.38 7.69
CA ILE A 294 -10.35 5.73 7.15
C ILE A 294 -9.25 5.13 8.04
N GLY A 295 -8.22 4.57 7.41
CA GLY A 295 -7.04 4.05 8.10
C GLY A 295 -6.21 5.17 8.75
N ARG A 296 -5.80 4.99 10.01
CA ARG A 296 -5.04 6.01 10.74
C ARG A 296 -3.63 6.22 10.20
N GLU A 297 -3.10 5.29 9.42
CA GLU A 297 -1.81 5.46 8.75
C GLU A 297 -1.87 6.54 7.67
N LEU A 298 -3.07 6.91 7.21
CA LEU A 298 -3.32 7.90 6.17
C LEU A 298 -2.48 7.61 4.92
N ALA A 299 -2.51 6.35 4.52
CA ALA A 299 -1.86 5.81 3.34
C ALA A 299 -2.84 4.86 2.64
N SER A 300 -3.24 5.21 1.43
CA SER A 300 -4.39 4.58 0.74
C SER A 300 -4.17 3.09 0.46
N ASP A 301 -2.95 2.71 0.03
CA ASP A 301 -2.61 1.30 -0.24
C ASP A 301 -2.65 0.47 1.04
N TYR A 302 -2.17 1.03 2.16
CA TYR A 302 -2.22 0.35 3.46
C TYR A 302 -3.64 0.21 4.01
N GLN A 303 -4.55 1.15 3.71
CA GLN A 303 -5.97 0.97 4.04
C GLN A 303 -6.58 -0.22 3.31
N GLY A 304 -6.33 -0.33 2.00
CA GLY A 304 -6.78 -1.48 1.20
C GLY A 304 -6.21 -2.80 1.70
N PHE A 305 -4.91 -2.82 1.99
CA PHE A 305 -4.20 -3.97 2.52
C PHE A 305 -4.74 -4.44 3.88
N VAL A 306 -5.01 -3.52 4.82
CA VAL A 306 -5.58 -3.82 6.13
C VAL A 306 -7.02 -4.33 6.01
N ALA A 307 -7.84 -3.73 5.11
CA ALA A 307 -9.19 -4.20 4.86
C ALA A 307 -9.19 -5.63 4.29
N GLU A 308 -8.31 -5.93 3.34
CA GLU A 308 -8.16 -7.28 2.76
C GLU A 308 -7.77 -8.31 3.84
N LEU A 309 -6.79 -8.00 4.70
CA LEU A 309 -6.40 -8.85 5.84
C LEU A 309 -7.57 -9.16 6.76
N GLY A 310 -8.34 -8.13 7.11
CA GLY A 310 -9.49 -8.26 7.99
C GLY A 310 -10.63 -9.09 7.37
N LEU A 311 -10.93 -8.87 6.09
CA LEU A 311 -11.98 -9.60 5.37
C LEU A 311 -11.64 -11.09 5.19
N LEU A 312 -10.38 -11.41 4.85
CA LEU A 312 -9.93 -12.80 4.72
C LEU A 312 -9.97 -13.53 6.07
N ALA A 313 -9.52 -12.88 7.14
CA ALA A 313 -9.61 -13.44 8.49
C ALA A 313 -11.07 -13.60 8.96
N ALA A 314 -11.96 -12.66 8.61
CA ALA A 314 -13.39 -12.75 8.91
C ALA A 314 -14.06 -13.92 8.20
N ALA A 315 -13.73 -14.14 6.92
CA ALA A 315 -14.23 -15.29 6.15
C ALA A 315 -13.76 -16.62 6.76
N GLU A 316 -12.49 -16.72 7.09
CA GLU A 316 -11.90 -17.94 7.69
C GLU A 316 -12.52 -18.27 9.05
N THR A 317 -12.66 -17.26 9.92
CA THR A 317 -13.25 -17.48 11.26
C THR A 317 -14.73 -17.82 11.19
N ALA A 318 -15.48 -17.26 10.24
CA ALA A 318 -16.88 -17.62 10.00
C ALA A 318 -16.99 -19.07 9.58
N ALA A 319 -16.17 -19.52 8.62
CA ALA A 319 -16.12 -20.91 8.15
C ALA A 319 -15.72 -21.89 9.27
N ALA A 320 -14.86 -21.47 10.18
CA ALA A 320 -14.44 -22.26 11.35
C ALA A 320 -15.46 -22.23 12.50
N GLY A 321 -16.60 -21.55 12.39
CA GLY A 321 -17.62 -21.44 13.44
C GLY A 321 -17.26 -20.45 14.56
N HIS A 322 -16.30 -19.56 14.36
CA HIS A 322 -15.81 -18.59 15.35
C HIS A 322 -15.79 -17.17 14.76
N PRO A 323 -16.92 -16.63 14.29
CA PRO A 323 -16.96 -15.35 13.59
C PRO A 323 -16.42 -14.20 14.45
N LEU A 324 -15.81 -13.20 13.81
CA LEU A 324 -15.41 -11.97 14.47
C LEU A 324 -16.62 -11.25 15.09
N SER A 325 -16.39 -10.44 16.14
CA SER A 325 -17.43 -9.66 16.80
C SER A 325 -18.12 -8.68 15.84
N ASP A 326 -19.37 -8.32 16.16
CA ASP A 326 -20.13 -7.31 15.41
C ASP A 326 -19.37 -5.99 15.28
N ARG A 327 -18.67 -5.59 16.36
CA ARG A 327 -17.90 -4.36 16.39
C ARG A 327 -16.72 -4.37 15.40
N ALA A 328 -16.01 -5.49 15.30
CA ALA A 328 -14.92 -5.66 14.32
C ALA A 328 -15.49 -5.68 12.90
N TRP A 329 -16.60 -6.38 12.71
CA TRP A 329 -17.28 -6.46 11.41
C TRP A 329 -17.78 -5.10 10.93
N GLN A 330 -18.43 -4.30 11.81
CA GLN A 330 -18.84 -2.93 11.51
C GLN A 330 -17.66 -2.06 11.11
N ARG A 331 -16.50 -2.22 11.78
CA ARG A 331 -15.28 -1.49 11.41
C ARG A 331 -14.76 -1.87 10.03
N LEU A 332 -14.76 -3.16 9.67
CA LEU A 332 -14.38 -3.62 8.33
C LEU A 332 -15.33 -3.07 7.26
N ALA A 333 -16.64 -3.10 7.51
CA ALA A 333 -17.62 -2.52 6.59
C ALA A 333 -17.40 -1.01 6.40
N ALA A 334 -17.12 -0.27 7.49
CA ALA A 334 -16.80 1.16 7.40
C ALA A 334 -15.51 1.44 6.62
N MET A 335 -14.48 0.58 6.75
CA MET A 335 -13.24 0.70 5.96
C MET A 335 -13.51 0.50 4.46
N CYS A 336 -14.37 -0.44 4.12
CA CYS A 336 -14.75 -0.70 2.73
C CYS A 336 -15.61 0.45 2.17
N ASP A 337 -16.56 0.99 2.97
CA ASP A 337 -17.38 2.13 2.59
C ASP A 337 -16.54 3.38 2.35
N SER A 338 -15.65 3.70 3.28
CA SER A 338 -14.75 4.86 3.11
C SER A 338 -13.81 4.68 1.92
N GLY A 339 -13.28 3.48 1.73
CA GLY A 339 -12.47 3.15 0.55
C GLY A 339 -13.24 3.37 -0.76
N ALA A 340 -14.45 2.82 -0.88
CA ALA A 340 -15.30 3.01 -2.05
C ALA A 340 -15.66 4.49 -2.30
N ALA A 341 -15.86 5.26 -1.22
CA ALA A 341 -16.16 6.68 -1.31
C ALA A 341 -14.99 7.49 -1.87
N LEU A 342 -13.75 7.10 -1.58
CA LEU A 342 -12.55 7.80 -2.03
C LEU A 342 -12.21 7.57 -3.51
N LEU A 343 -12.70 6.52 -4.15
CA LEU A 343 -12.33 6.18 -5.53
C LEU A 343 -12.79 7.25 -6.52
N ASP A 344 -12.03 7.44 -7.59
CA ASP A 344 -12.46 8.21 -8.78
C ASP A 344 -13.38 7.38 -9.69
N GLU A 345 -13.83 7.94 -10.79
CA GLU A 345 -14.69 7.26 -11.79
C GLU A 345 -14.02 6.01 -12.40
N ARG A 346 -12.69 5.91 -12.39
CA ARG A 346 -11.91 4.72 -12.81
C ARG A 346 -11.62 3.76 -11.65
N GLN A 347 -12.28 3.95 -10.53
CA GLN A 347 -12.11 3.14 -9.33
C GLN A 347 -10.67 3.12 -8.79
N ARG A 348 -9.93 4.23 -8.91
CA ARG A 348 -8.59 4.39 -8.35
C ARG A 348 -8.67 5.20 -7.04
N PRO A 349 -7.94 4.79 -6.00
CA PRO A 349 -7.87 5.53 -4.74
C PRO A 349 -7.03 6.82 -4.91
N PRO A 350 -7.10 7.76 -3.95
CA PRO A 350 -6.08 8.79 -3.82
C PRO A 350 -4.69 8.14 -3.59
N ARG A 351 -3.63 8.87 -3.91
CA ARG A 351 -2.25 8.40 -3.73
C ARG A 351 -1.63 8.90 -2.42
N GLN A 352 -2.44 9.05 -1.38
CA GLN A 352 -2.00 9.58 -0.10
C GLN A 352 -0.99 8.67 0.60
N GLY A 353 0.10 9.27 1.11
CA GLY A 353 1.15 8.60 1.87
C GLY A 353 1.94 7.55 1.06
N ASP A 354 2.62 6.66 1.76
CA ASP A 354 3.38 5.59 1.11
C ASP A 354 2.48 4.60 0.36
N GLY A 355 2.85 4.28 -0.89
CA GLY A 355 2.34 3.13 -1.65
C GLY A 355 3.20 1.89 -1.44
N ASP A 356 2.61 0.71 -1.38
CA ASP A 356 3.32 -0.57 -1.18
C ASP A 356 3.09 -1.57 -2.32
N GLU A 357 2.01 -1.43 -3.09
CA GLU A 357 1.55 -2.41 -4.10
C GLU A 357 1.29 -3.81 -3.49
N GLY A 358 1.31 -3.93 -2.15
CA GLY A 358 1.16 -5.20 -1.43
C GLY A 358 -0.23 -5.79 -1.56
N ARG A 359 -0.29 -7.10 -1.79
CA ARG A 359 -1.52 -7.92 -1.81
C ARG A 359 -1.43 -8.95 -0.68
N VAL A 360 -2.58 -9.39 -0.19
CA VAL A 360 -2.66 -10.42 0.85
C VAL A 360 -2.86 -11.81 0.24
N LEU A 361 -3.78 -11.91 -0.70
CA LEU A 361 -4.10 -13.15 -1.40
C LEU A 361 -4.33 -12.87 -2.89
N LEU A 362 -3.65 -13.62 -3.73
CA LEU A 362 -3.86 -13.63 -5.18
C LEU A 362 -4.38 -14.98 -5.63
N THR A 363 -5.58 -15.00 -6.21
CA THR A 363 -6.19 -16.15 -6.87
C THR A 363 -6.75 -15.77 -8.24
N ASP A 364 -6.33 -14.63 -8.75
CA ASP A 364 -6.70 -14.02 -10.03
C ASP A 364 -5.45 -13.65 -10.83
N ASP A 365 -5.64 -13.06 -12.00
CA ASP A 365 -4.54 -12.40 -12.73
C ASP A 365 -3.98 -11.26 -11.85
N PRO A 366 -2.66 -11.25 -11.57
CA PRO A 366 -2.02 -10.21 -10.73
C PRO A 366 -2.13 -8.80 -11.30
N GLN A 367 -2.40 -8.66 -12.60
CA GLN A 367 -2.57 -7.36 -13.25
C GLN A 367 -3.94 -6.73 -12.94
N ARG A 368 -4.87 -7.46 -12.31
CA ARG A 368 -6.14 -6.89 -11.87
C ARG A 368 -5.92 -5.78 -10.84
N PRO A 369 -6.57 -4.62 -11.01
CA PRO A 369 -6.44 -3.52 -10.05
C PRO A 369 -6.86 -3.94 -8.63
N ALA A 370 -6.09 -3.52 -7.63
CA ALA A 370 -6.28 -3.95 -6.24
C ALA A 370 -7.63 -3.52 -5.66
N TRP A 371 -8.01 -2.26 -5.87
CA TRP A 371 -9.22 -1.69 -5.26
C TRP A 371 -10.52 -2.24 -5.85
N PRO A 372 -10.71 -2.35 -7.18
CA PRO A 372 -11.88 -3.05 -7.73
C PRO A 372 -12.03 -4.49 -7.22
N SER A 373 -10.93 -5.23 -7.12
CA SER A 373 -10.93 -6.60 -6.57
C SER A 373 -11.24 -6.63 -5.07
N LEU A 374 -10.78 -5.63 -4.30
CA LEU A 374 -11.15 -5.48 -2.87
C LEU A 374 -12.64 -5.17 -2.71
N LEU A 375 -13.20 -4.31 -3.55
CA LEU A 375 -14.64 -4.02 -3.53
C LEU A 375 -15.48 -5.24 -3.89
N ALA A 376 -15.05 -6.05 -4.86
CA ALA A 376 -15.72 -7.32 -5.18
C ALA A 376 -15.75 -8.27 -3.98
N LEU A 377 -14.62 -8.43 -3.29
CA LEU A 377 -14.52 -9.20 -2.06
C LEU A 377 -15.42 -8.63 -0.95
N SER A 378 -15.42 -7.31 -0.77
CA SER A 378 -16.22 -6.63 0.24
C SER A 378 -17.72 -6.78 -0.01
N GLU A 379 -18.17 -6.63 -1.27
CA GLU A 379 -19.57 -6.85 -1.65
C GLU A 379 -19.99 -8.29 -1.38
N ALA A 380 -19.15 -9.25 -1.77
CA ALA A 380 -19.43 -10.67 -1.59
C ALA A 380 -19.60 -11.07 -0.11
N LEU A 381 -18.87 -10.42 0.81
CA LEU A 381 -18.89 -10.74 2.23
C LEU A 381 -19.85 -9.86 3.05
N ALA A 382 -20.02 -8.59 2.69
CA ALA A 382 -20.75 -7.60 3.47
C ALA A 382 -21.95 -6.98 2.75
N GLY A 383 -22.18 -7.32 1.49
CA GLY A 383 -23.07 -6.58 0.62
C GLY A 383 -22.54 -5.17 0.33
N ARG A 384 -23.25 -4.38 -0.48
CA ARG A 384 -22.86 -3.00 -0.79
C ARG A 384 -24.02 -2.01 -0.67
N PRO A 385 -23.76 -0.75 -0.30
CA PRO A 385 -24.72 0.34 -0.47
C PRO A 385 -24.97 0.62 -1.95
N SER A 386 -26.13 1.21 -2.27
CA SER A 386 -26.54 1.51 -3.66
C SER A 386 -25.61 2.49 -4.38
N TRP A 387 -24.91 3.34 -3.65
CA TRP A 387 -23.99 4.34 -4.19
C TRP A 387 -22.59 3.79 -4.54
N TRP A 388 -22.26 2.54 -4.14
CA TRP A 388 -20.99 1.94 -4.55
C TRP A 388 -20.95 1.70 -6.05
N PRO A 389 -19.79 1.86 -6.71
CA PRO A 389 -19.62 1.36 -8.06
C PRO A 389 -19.83 -0.16 -8.06
N ALA A 390 -20.43 -0.69 -9.10
CA ALA A 390 -20.56 -2.14 -9.24
C ALA A 390 -19.18 -2.76 -9.50
N PRO A 391 -18.65 -3.62 -8.62
CA PRO A 391 -17.36 -4.24 -8.85
C PRO A 391 -17.47 -5.29 -9.96
N ALA A 392 -16.37 -5.48 -10.70
CA ALA A 392 -16.28 -6.55 -11.68
C ALA A 392 -16.21 -7.92 -10.98
N ALA A 393 -16.74 -8.95 -11.65
CA ALA A 393 -16.62 -10.32 -11.18
C ALA A 393 -15.14 -10.73 -10.98
N ASP A 394 -14.87 -11.54 -9.95
CA ASP A 394 -13.54 -11.82 -9.43
C ASP A 394 -13.48 -13.25 -8.89
N VAL A 395 -12.41 -14.00 -9.20
CA VAL A 395 -12.23 -15.38 -8.72
C VAL A 395 -12.10 -15.39 -7.21
N ARG A 396 -11.30 -14.48 -6.65
CA ARG A 396 -11.06 -14.38 -5.21
C ARG A 396 -12.36 -14.15 -4.44
N ALA A 397 -13.17 -13.18 -4.87
CA ALA A 397 -14.46 -12.89 -4.24
C ALA A 397 -15.39 -14.12 -4.27
N THR A 398 -15.45 -14.84 -5.39
CA THR A 398 -16.23 -16.07 -5.52
C THR A 398 -15.76 -17.16 -4.54
N LEU A 399 -14.46 -17.43 -4.49
CA LEU A 399 -13.90 -18.47 -3.62
C LEU A 399 -14.05 -18.12 -2.13
N VAL A 400 -13.77 -16.86 -1.76
CA VAL A 400 -13.82 -16.42 -0.36
C VAL A 400 -15.27 -16.35 0.13
N SER A 401 -16.22 -15.91 -0.68
CA SER A 401 -17.65 -15.90 -0.30
C SER A 401 -18.21 -17.32 -0.16
N ALA A 402 -17.81 -18.25 -1.04
CA ALA A 402 -18.18 -19.65 -0.91
C ALA A 402 -17.68 -20.27 0.40
N LEU A 403 -16.47 -19.89 0.83
CA LEU A 403 -15.92 -20.30 2.12
C LEU A 403 -16.70 -19.71 3.31
N ALA A 404 -16.99 -18.40 3.26
CA ALA A 404 -17.61 -17.67 4.37
C ALA A 404 -19.10 -17.94 4.55
N GLY A 405 -19.79 -18.37 3.49
CA GLY A 405 -21.25 -18.49 3.44
C GLY A 405 -21.94 -17.16 3.11
N PRO A 406 -23.22 -16.99 3.45
CA PRO A 406 -24.01 -15.83 3.06
C PRO A 406 -23.42 -14.52 3.62
N PRO A 407 -23.56 -13.41 2.86
CA PRO A 407 -23.00 -12.13 3.26
C PRO A 407 -23.59 -11.65 4.59
N ARG A 408 -22.73 -11.08 5.43
CA ARG A 408 -23.10 -10.51 6.72
C ARG A 408 -23.26 -9.00 6.59
N THR A 409 -24.51 -8.52 6.53
CA THR A 409 -24.78 -7.09 6.48
C THR A 409 -24.38 -6.39 7.79
N ALA A 410 -23.68 -5.25 7.68
CA ALA A 410 -23.38 -4.40 8.82
C ALA A 410 -24.45 -3.30 8.95
N PRO A 411 -24.99 -3.03 10.14
CA PRO A 411 -25.89 -1.91 10.36
C PRO A 411 -25.15 -0.57 10.29
N GLY A 412 -25.87 0.53 9.98
CA GLY A 412 -25.34 1.89 10.07
C GLY A 412 -24.43 2.30 8.90
N ARG A 413 -24.46 1.59 7.78
CA ARG A 413 -23.74 1.99 6.58
C ARG A 413 -24.33 3.27 5.97
N PRO A 414 -23.49 4.16 5.36
CA PRO A 414 -23.96 5.42 4.78
C PRO A 414 -24.98 5.18 3.67
N ALA A 415 -26.12 5.92 3.71
CA ALA A 415 -27.14 5.87 2.67
C ALA A 415 -26.73 6.59 1.38
N GLN A 416 -25.79 7.54 1.49
CA GLN A 416 -25.20 8.32 0.40
C GLN A 416 -23.68 8.23 0.47
N ARG A 417 -23.02 8.48 -0.68
CA ARG A 417 -21.55 8.48 -0.78
C ARG A 417 -20.97 9.58 0.11
N PRO A 418 -20.17 9.24 1.12
CA PRO A 418 -19.49 10.23 1.95
C PRO A 418 -18.45 11.02 1.16
N ALA A 419 -18.37 12.33 1.40
CA ALA A 419 -17.38 13.21 0.81
C ALA A 419 -16.40 13.81 1.84
N HIS A 420 -16.78 13.79 3.13
CA HIS A 420 -16.04 14.44 4.20
C HIS A 420 -15.87 13.50 5.40
N PHE A 421 -14.61 13.25 5.76
CA PHE A 421 -14.18 12.38 6.85
C PHE A 421 -13.47 13.24 7.91
N ALA A 422 -14.27 13.97 8.70
CA ALA A 422 -13.78 14.98 9.64
C ALA A 422 -12.77 14.43 10.67
N ASP A 423 -12.94 13.19 11.12
CA ASP A 423 -12.06 12.52 12.08
C ASP A 423 -10.69 12.15 11.50
N ALA A 424 -10.62 11.97 10.19
CA ALA A 424 -9.39 11.72 9.43
C ALA A 424 -8.84 12.99 8.75
N GLY A 425 -9.61 14.09 8.72
CA GLY A 425 -9.27 15.34 8.04
C GLY A 425 -9.26 15.24 6.51
N LEU A 426 -9.84 14.18 5.95
CA LEU A 426 -9.85 13.93 4.51
C LEU A 426 -11.18 14.37 3.89
N THR A 427 -11.12 15.11 2.77
CA THR A 427 -12.31 15.61 2.08
C THR A 427 -12.17 15.44 0.59
N LEU A 428 -13.26 15.10 -0.07
CA LEU A 428 -13.40 15.05 -1.52
C LEU A 428 -14.38 16.11 -2.00
N LEU A 429 -13.93 16.98 -2.88
CA LEU A 429 -14.80 17.86 -3.64
C LEU A 429 -14.99 17.22 -5.02
N ARG A 430 -16.26 16.96 -5.40
CA ARG A 430 -16.60 16.24 -6.62
C ARG A 430 -17.61 17.00 -7.47
N ASP A 431 -17.47 16.84 -8.78
CA ASP A 431 -18.50 17.11 -9.76
C ASP A 431 -18.68 15.83 -10.61
N ASP A 432 -19.57 14.96 -10.16
CA ASP A 432 -19.90 13.66 -10.79
C ASP A 432 -21.38 13.58 -11.23
N GLY A 433 -22.13 14.66 -11.09
CA GLY A 433 -23.58 14.73 -11.36
C GLY A 433 -23.97 15.23 -12.74
N GLY A 434 -23.04 15.66 -13.57
CA GLY A 434 -23.27 16.27 -14.87
C GLY A 434 -22.99 15.33 -16.07
N PRO A 435 -23.27 15.79 -17.30
CA PRO A 435 -22.98 15.02 -18.52
C PRO A 435 -21.49 15.04 -18.93
N GLY A 436 -20.62 15.67 -18.13
CA GLY A 436 -19.17 15.79 -18.38
C GLY A 436 -18.36 14.80 -17.58
N PRO A 437 -17.03 14.75 -17.83
CA PRO A 437 -16.09 13.98 -17.01
C PRO A 437 -16.10 14.42 -15.55
N GLU A 438 -15.88 13.49 -14.63
CA GLU A 438 -15.78 13.79 -13.20
C GLU A 438 -14.64 14.80 -12.91
N ILE A 439 -14.92 15.83 -12.12
CA ILE A 439 -13.90 16.57 -11.38
C ILE A 439 -13.80 15.93 -9.99
N TRP A 440 -12.64 15.39 -9.67
CA TRP A 440 -12.34 14.78 -8.40
C TRP A 440 -11.17 15.48 -7.75
N CYS A 441 -11.38 16.04 -6.55
CA CYS A 441 -10.36 16.75 -5.81
C CYS A 441 -10.28 16.22 -4.39
N ARG A 442 -9.15 15.60 -4.01
CA ARG A 442 -8.83 15.25 -2.63
C ARG A 442 -8.16 16.44 -1.95
N CYS A 443 -8.64 16.77 -0.74
CA CYS A 443 -8.05 17.78 0.14
C CYS A 443 -7.59 17.12 1.44
N ASP A 444 -6.37 17.39 1.86
CA ASP A 444 -5.74 16.83 3.05
C ASP A 444 -5.63 17.84 4.20
N GLY A 445 -6.47 17.70 5.20
CA GLY A 445 -6.40 18.43 6.48
C GLY A 445 -6.23 17.47 7.67
N GLY A 446 -5.76 16.25 7.41
CA GLY A 446 -5.61 15.20 8.39
C GLY A 446 -4.38 15.33 9.28
N PRO A 447 -4.28 14.54 10.36
CA PRO A 447 -3.06 14.46 11.15
C PRO A 447 -1.93 13.89 10.30
N HIS A 448 -0.68 14.20 10.66
CA HIS A 448 0.50 13.81 9.87
C HIS A 448 0.65 12.29 9.64
N GLY A 449 0.00 11.45 10.43
CA GLY A 449 0.02 9.99 10.32
C GLY A 449 -0.19 9.31 11.67
N PHE A 450 0.14 8.01 11.74
CA PHE A 450 -0.20 7.16 12.86
C PHE A 450 1.00 6.84 13.76
N LEU A 451 0.76 6.80 15.08
CA LEU A 451 1.76 6.55 16.11
C LEU A 451 2.89 7.61 16.11
N SER A 452 3.84 7.45 17.03
CA SER A 452 4.91 8.43 17.22
C SER A 452 5.89 8.54 16.06
N ILE A 453 5.96 7.55 15.19
CA ILE A 453 6.90 7.55 14.06
C ILE A 453 6.27 7.99 12.75
N ALA A 454 4.94 7.91 12.62
CA ALA A 454 4.19 8.20 11.40
C ALA A 454 4.87 7.59 10.15
N ALA A 455 5.11 6.27 10.18
CA ALA A 455 6.03 5.57 9.27
C ALA A 455 5.74 5.82 7.79
N HIS A 456 4.46 5.87 7.41
CA HIS A 456 3.98 5.99 6.04
C HIS A 456 3.53 7.39 5.64
N ALA A 457 3.71 8.38 6.53
CA ALA A 457 3.34 9.76 6.27
C ALA A 457 4.33 10.47 5.33
N HIS A 458 3.82 11.44 4.61
CA HIS A 458 4.59 12.44 3.87
C HIS A 458 4.44 13.83 4.51
N ALA A 459 5.27 14.79 4.12
CA ALA A 459 5.13 16.17 4.57
C ALA A 459 4.20 16.94 3.61
N ASP A 460 2.96 16.52 3.52
CA ASP A 460 1.98 16.84 2.49
C ASP A 460 0.69 17.49 3.03
N ALA A 461 0.68 17.96 4.27
CA ALA A 461 -0.48 18.65 4.84
C ALA A 461 -0.95 19.81 3.94
N LEU A 462 -2.26 19.93 3.78
CA LEU A 462 -2.98 20.83 2.86
C LEU A 462 -2.68 20.58 1.37
N SER A 463 -2.06 19.44 1.00
CA SER A 463 -1.92 19.08 -0.41
C SER A 463 -3.30 18.77 -1.03
N VAL A 464 -3.36 18.98 -2.33
CA VAL A 464 -4.50 18.57 -3.14
C VAL A 464 -4.06 17.60 -4.22
N GLU A 465 -4.94 16.67 -4.56
CA GLU A 465 -4.83 15.79 -5.72
C GLU A 465 -6.06 16.02 -6.58
N VAL A 466 -5.88 16.30 -7.87
CA VAL A 466 -6.99 16.69 -8.76
C VAL A 466 -7.00 15.78 -9.97
N ARG A 467 -8.15 15.18 -10.26
CA ARG A 467 -8.40 14.36 -11.45
C ARG A 467 -9.55 14.92 -12.26
N TYR A 468 -9.44 14.78 -13.57
CA TYR A 468 -10.51 15.11 -14.52
C TYR A 468 -10.69 13.97 -15.51
N GLY A 469 -11.90 13.39 -15.56
CA GLY A 469 -12.14 12.20 -16.37
C GLY A 469 -11.20 11.04 -16.01
N GLY A 470 -10.86 10.90 -14.72
CA GLY A 470 -9.89 9.94 -14.22
C GLY A 470 -8.45 10.18 -14.68
N THR A 471 -8.10 11.28 -15.34
CA THR A 471 -6.69 11.66 -15.60
C THR A 471 -6.16 12.49 -14.43
N ASP A 472 -4.97 12.16 -13.93
CA ASP A 472 -4.31 12.92 -12.86
C ASP A 472 -3.86 14.27 -13.44
N VAL A 473 -4.56 15.37 -13.09
CA VAL A 473 -4.23 16.74 -13.54
C VAL A 473 -3.22 17.36 -12.58
N LEU A 474 -3.52 17.34 -11.26
CA LEU A 474 -2.54 17.60 -10.22
C LEU A 474 -2.32 16.29 -9.47
N ALA A 475 -1.15 15.69 -9.66
CA ALA A 475 -0.83 14.36 -9.15
C ALA A 475 -0.08 14.41 -7.82
N ASP A 476 -0.31 13.42 -6.97
CA ASP A 476 0.63 13.08 -5.90
C ASP A 476 1.83 12.33 -6.50
N PRO A 477 3.07 12.59 -6.06
CA PRO A 477 4.26 12.03 -6.68
C PRO A 477 4.44 10.54 -6.45
N GLY A 478 3.80 9.95 -5.43
CA GLY A 478 3.96 8.55 -5.01
C GLY A 478 5.17 8.32 -4.12
N THR A 479 5.69 7.08 -4.11
CA THR A 479 6.67 6.62 -3.10
C THR A 479 8.05 6.30 -3.65
N TYR A 480 8.14 5.66 -4.80
CA TYR A 480 9.34 5.20 -5.50
C TYR A 480 10.15 4.15 -4.73
N CYS A 481 10.67 4.44 -3.54
CA CYS A 481 11.51 3.49 -2.79
C CYS A 481 11.41 3.67 -1.28
N TYR A 482 11.75 2.61 -0.54
CA TYR A 482 11.85 2.62 0.92
C TYR A 482 13.29 2.66 1.41
N HIS A 483 14.20 2.00 0.69
CA HIS A 483 15.62 1.85 1.00
C HIS A 483 16.46 2.13 -0.26
N GLY A 484 17.76 2.03 -0.13
CA GLY A 484 18.70 2.19 -1.23
C GLY A 484 19.02 3.66 -1.53
N GLU A 485 18.12 4.36 -2.12
CA GLU A 485 18.33 5.72 -2.65
C GLU A 485 17.79 6.82 -1.71
N LYS A 486 18.57 7.22 -0.71
CA LYS A 486 18.15 8.18 0.33
C LYS A 486 17.60 9.51 -0.21
N ALA A 487 18.25 10.10 -1.21
CA ALA A 487 17.85 11.39 -1.77
C ALA A 487 16.44 11.30 -2.40
N TRP A 488 16.17 10.21 -3.12
CA TRP A 488 14.87 9.97 -3.72
C TRP A 488 13.79 9.66 -2.68
N ARG A 489 14.10 8.85 -1.66
CA ARG A 489 13.16 8.61 -0.55
C ARG A 489 12.79 9.92 0.16
N SER A 490 13.76 10.78 0.43
CA SER A 490 13.51 12.09 1.05
C SER A 490 12.72 13.01 0.13
N TYR A 491 13.01 13.03 -1.18
CA TYR A 491 12.25 13.85 -2.14
C TYR A 491 10.78 13.44 -2.17
N PHE A 492 10.47 12.17 -2.44
CA PHE A 492 9.07 11.72 -2.58
C PHE A 492 8.24 11.89 -1.31
N ARG A 493 8.85 12.13 -0.15
CA ARG A 493 8.18 12.44 1.12
C ARG A 493 8.24 13.92 1.50
N SER A 494 8.91 14.75 0.71
CA SER A 494 9.11 16.15 1.03
C SER A 494 7.88 17.00 0.71
N THR A 495 7.76 18.17 1.36
CA THR A 495 6.70 19.12 1.04
C THR A 495 6.77 19.60 -0.41
N LEU A 496 8.00 19.83 -0.91
CA LEU A 496 8.20 20.32 -2.27
C LEU A 496 7.75 19.33 -3.35
N ALA A 497 7.63 18.05 -3.04
CA ALA A 497 7.16 17.04 -3.98
C ALA A 497 5.62 16.93 -4.06
N HIS A 498 4.89 17.71 -3.23
CA HIS A 498 3.43 17.67 -3.16
C HIS A 498 2.80 19.00 -3.58
N ASN A 499 1.51 18.97 -3.93
CA ASN A 499 0.74 20.13 -4.37
C ASN A 499 0.37 21.06 -3.20
N THR A 500 1.37 21.66 -2.56
CA THR A 500 1.24 22.53 -1.40
C THR A 500 2.38 23.56 -1.32
N ALA A 501 2.38 24.41 -0.31
CA ALA A 501 3.38 25.45 -0.10
C ALA A 501 4.53 24.98 0.80
N GLU A 502 5.76 25.17 0.35
CA GLU A 502 6.96 25.05 1.16
C GLU A 502 7.46 26.43 1.57
N LEU A 503 7.72 26.66 2.87
CA LEU A 503 8.23 27.92 3.37
C LEU A 503 9.67 27.80 3.87
N ALA A 504 10.47 28.83 3.61
CA ALA A 504 11.87 28.97 4.03
C ALA A 504 12.75 27.76 3.66
N GLY A 505 12.46 27.07 2.53
CA GLY A 505 13.20 25.92 2.05
C GLY A 505 13.16 24.70 3.00
N ARG A 506 12.08 24.52 3.75
CA ARG A 506 11.95 23.49 4.78
C ARG A 506 10.67 22.69 4.60
N ASN A 507 10.73 21.39 4.90
CA ASN A 507 9.53 20.59 5.04
C ASN A 507 8.66 21.04 6.21
N GLN A 508 7.35 20.93 6.10
CA GLN A 508 6.36 21.16 7.17
C GLN A 508 6.63 20.31 8.41
N SER A 509 7.06 19.08 8.19
CA SER A 509 7.41 18.09 9.21
C SER A 509 8.90 17.77 9.14
N THR A 510 9.52 17.38 10.26
CA THR A 510 10.97 17.13 10.30
C THR A 510 11.26 15.66 10.19
N GLU A 511 11.96 15.27 9.12
CA GLU A 511 12.38 13.89 8.87
C GLU A 511 13.45 13.43 9.88
N GLY A 512 13.34 12.20 10.36
CA GLY A 512 14.29 11.53 11.25
C GLY A 512 14.91 10.27 10.65
N GLY A 513 14.46 9.87 9.47
CA GLY A 513 14.87 8.66 8.76
C GLY A 513 13.77 8.12 7.85
N PRO A 514 14.00 7.05 7.08
CA PRO A 514 13.07 6.57 6.04
C PRO A 514 11.64 6.28 6.52
N PHE A 515 11.46 5.95 7.80
CA PHE A 515 10.18 5.64 8.44
C PHE A 515 10.04 6.34 9.79
N LEU A 516 10.61 7.53 9.95
CA LEU A 516 10.58 8.26 11.21
C LEU A 516 10.45 9.75 10.94
N TRP A 517 9.46 10.37 11.57
CA TRP A 517 9.33 11.80 11.69
C TRP A 517 9.62 12.24 13.13
N LEU A 518 10.37 13.31 13.31
CA LEU A 518 10.78 13.86 14.61
C LEU A 518 9.84 14.94 15.10
N ARG A 519 9.33 15.75 14.18
CA ARG A 519 8.32 16.78 14.41
C ARG A 519 7.26 16.65 13.33
N HIS A 520 6.02 16.63 13.75
CA HIS A 520 4.86 16.59 12.88
C HIS A 520 4.23 17.97 12.77
N ALA A 521 3.88 18.40 11.57
CA ALA A 521 2.95 19.50 11.37
C ALA A 521 1.60 19.09 11.98
N ARG A 522 0.96 20.02 12.69
CA ARG A 522 -0.39 19.80 13.24
C ARG A 522 -1.37 20.55 12.37
N THR A 523 -2.30 19.82 11.82
CA THR A 523 -3.40 20.36 11.02
C THR A 523 -4.60 20.69 11.90
N ARG A 524 -5.38 21.66 11.46
CA ARG A 524 -6.69 21.98 12.00
C ARG A 524 -7.67 22.20 10.88
N LEU A 525 -8.68 21.35 10.80
CA LEU A 525 -9.80 21.52 9.88
C LEU A 525 -10.59 22.76 10.31
N LEU A 526 -10.83 23.72 9.40
CA LEU A 526 -11.56 24.96 9.62
C LEU A 526 -13.01 24.82 9.21
N GLY A 527 -13.32 24.04 8.18
CA GLY A 527 -14.68 23.77 7.77
C GLY A 527 -14.80 23.01 6.45
N TYR A 528 -15.99 22.50 6.24
CA TYR A 528 -16.47 21.91 4.99
C TYR A 528 -17.93 22.30 4.78
N SER A 529 -18.29 22.65 3.58
CA SER A 529 -19.68 22.87 3.16
C SER A 529 -19.91 22.42 1.72
N ASP A 530 -21.10 21.94 1.44
CA ASP A 530 -21.56 21.59 0.09
C ASP A 530 -23.02 22.03 -0.08
N THR A 531 -23.24 22.94 -1.04
CA THR A 531 -24.57 23.49 -1.36
C THR A 531 -25.20 22.84 -2.59
N GLY A 532 -24.58 21.77 -3.12
CA GLY A 532 -24.93 21.19 -4.42
C GLY A 532 -24.28 21.93 -5.60
N ARG A 533 -24.29 23.26 -5.62
CA ARG A 533 -23.60 24.07 -6.63
C ARG A 533 -22.12 24.25 -6.30
N VAL A 534 -21.82 24.60 -5.05
CA VAL A 534 -20.46 24.90 -4.58
C VAL A 534 -20.13 24.00 -3.42
N ALA A 535 -19.01 23.28 -3.53
CA ALA A 535 -18.37 22.61 -2.42
C ALA A 535 -17.11 23.37 -1.99
N GLN A 536 -16.89 23.50 -0.69
CA GLN A 536 -15.74 24.21 -0.14
C GLN A 536 -15.16 23.47 1.07
N TRP A 537 -13.84 23.46 1.14
CA TRP A 537 -13.06 22.94 2.26
C TRP A 537 -12.01 23.95 2.69
N ALA A 538 -11.69 24.01 3.98
CA ALA A 538 -10.62 24.85 4.50
C ALA A 538 -9.93 24.18 5.68
N ALA A 539 -8.60 24.27 5.74
CA ALA A 539 -7.77 23.82 6.86
C ALA A 539 -6.49 24.68 6.99
N GLU A 540 -5.79 24.50 8.10
CA GLU A 540 -4.49 25.14 8.35
C GLU A 540 -3.52 24.19 9.05
N HIS A 541 -2.23 24.50 9.03
CA HIS A 541 -1.20 23.79 9.80
C HIS A 541 -0.14 24.71 10.39
N ASP A 542 0.50 24.25 11.48
CA ASP A 542 1.53 24.96 12.24
C ASP A 542 2.96 24.58 11.84
N GLY A 543 3.14 23.86 10.74
CA GLY A 543 4.43 23.26 10.35
C GLY A 543 5.59 24.26 10.24
N TYR A 544 5.31 25.52 9.99
CA TYR A 544 6.30 26.58 9.81
C TYR A 544 6.37 27.60 10.95
N THR A 545 5.65 27.40 12.04
CA THR A 545 5.66 28.34 13.18
C THR A 545 6.98 28.33 13.97
N VAL A 546 7.80 27.28 13.80
CA VAL A 546 9.10 27.12 14.49
C VAL A 546 10.17 26.74 13.47
N PRO A 547 11.39 27.34 13.53
CA PRO A 547 11.80 28.45 14.40
C PRO A 547 11.18 29.80 13.98
N ALA A 548 11.15 30.78 14.91
CA ALA A 548 10.73 32.14 14.62
C ALA A 548 11.80 32.88 13.77
N PRO A 549 11.42 33.88 12.89
CA PRO A 549 10.04 34.18 12.53
C PRO A 549 9.39 32.99 11.79
N GLY A 550 8.14 32.68 12.08
CA GLY A 550 7.38 31.58 11.52
C GLY A 550 6.07 32.05 10.87
N ALA A 551 5.38 31.11 10.27
CA ALA A 551 4.06 31.32 9.69
C ALA A 551 3.17 30.09 9.85
N THR A 552 1.88 30.33 10.00
CA THR A 552 0.82 29.34 9.78
C THR A 552 0.46 29.38 8.29
N HIS A 553 0.27 28.22 7.68
CA HIS A 553 -0.30 28.11 6.34
C HIS A 553 -1.76 27.69 6.46
N ARG A 554 -2.65 28.48 5.83
CA ARG A 554 -4.07 28.18 5.66
C ARG A 554 -4.36 27.98 4.19
N ARG A 555 -5.15 26.96 3.84
CA ARG A 555 -5.64 26.73 2.49
C ARG A 555 -7.14 26.56 2.49
N THR A 556 -7.79 27.21 1.52
CA THR A 556 -9.19 27.02 1.15
C THR A 556 -9.26 26.47 -0.26
N VAL A 557 -10.06 25.45 -0.48
CA VAL A 557 -10.33 24.88 -1.81
C VAL A 557 -11.82 24.94 -2.07
N ARG A 558 -12.20 25.50 -3.21
CA ARG A 558 -13.60 25.71 -3.63
C ARG A 558 -13.81 25.12 -5.03
N LEU A 559 -14.78 24.21 -5.16
CA LEU A 559 -15.25 23.69 -6.44
C LEU A 559 -16.60 24.32 -6.79
N ASP A 560 -16.67 25.02 -7.92
CA ASP A 560 -17.91 25.50 -8.53
C ASP A 560 -18.31 24.57 -9.67
N ARG A 561 -19.36 23.78 -9.46
CA ARG A 561 -19.81 22.76 -10.42
C ARG A 561 -20.44 23.36 -11.69
N GLU A 562 -21.08 24.51 -11.59
CA GLU A 562 -21.64 25.19 -12.77
C GLU A 562 -20.57 25.75 -13.69
N GLN A 563 -19.50 26.28 -13.09
CA GLN A 563 -18.37 26.85 -13.83
C GLN A 563 -17.32 25.82 -14.21
N HIS A 564 -17.39 24.58 -13.71
CA HIS A 564 -16.33 23.57 -13.81
C HIS A 564 -14.97 24.11 -13.40
N GLN A 565 -14.93 24.82 -12.29
CA GLN A 565 -13.77 25.57 -11.81
C GLN A 565 -13.40 25.13 -10.40
N LEU A 566 -12.11 24.91 -10.20
CA LEU A 566 -11.50 24.71 -8.88
C LEU A 566 -10.66 25.94 -8.52
N GLU A 567 -10.91 26.51 -7.34
CA GLU A 567 -10.14 27.63 -6.79
C GLU A 567 -9.40 27.16 -5.53
N ILE A 568 -8.09 27.41 -5.49
CA ILE A 568 -7.21 27.14 -4.34
C ILE A 568 -6.68 28.48 -3.84
N THR A 569 -6.97 28.80 -2.60
CA THR A 569 -6.51 30.04 -1.93
C THR A 569 -5.57 29.68 -0.80
N ASP A 570 -4.33 30.17 -0.87
CA ASP A 570 -3.30 30.03 0.15
C ASP A 570 -3.09 31.34 0.90
N GLU A 571 -3.15 31.30 2.23
CA GLU A 571 -2.97 32.42 3.13
C GLU A 571 -1.88 32.12 4.18
N PHE A 572 -1.12 33.15 4.53
CA PHE A 572 -0.01 33.06 5.50
C PHE A 572 -0.06 34.25 6.47
N ASP A 573 0.25 33.99 7.74
CA ASP A 573 0.31 35.03 8.77
C ASP A 573 1.74 35.57 9.05
N GLY A 574 2.74 35.11 8.28
CA GLY A 574 4.13 35.54 8.35
C GLY A 574 4.74 35.81 6.97
N ALA A 575 5.81 36.58 6.91
CA ALA A 575 6.58 36.87 5.70
C ALA A 575 7.80 35.93 5.62
N LEU A 576 7.77 34.93 4.75
CA LEU A 576 8.84 33.95 4.55
C LEU A 576 9.06 33.68 3.06
N PRO A 577 10.29 33.29 2.66
CA PRO A 577 10.51 32.75 1.31
C PRO A 577 9.56 31.58 1.03
N LEU A 578 8.91 31.61 -0.13
CA LEU A 578 7.88 30.66 -0.55
C LEU A 578 8.31 29.90 -1.81
N ARG A 579 8.02 28.61 -1.82
CA ARG A 579 7.91 27.79 -3.02
C ARG A 579 6.51 27.16 -3.05
N LEU A 580 5.71 27.48 -4.06
CA LEU A 580 4.38 26.87 -4.29
C LEU A 580 4.49 25.95 -5.48
N ALA A 581 4.23 24.66 -5.28
CA ALA A 581 4.38 23.63 -6.30
C ALA A 581 3.04 23.04 -6.75
N PHE A 582 2.90 22.79 -8.07
CA PHE A 582 1.84 21.99 -8.66
C PHE A 582 2.47 20.93 -9.58
N HIS A 583 2.37 19.68 -9.20
CA HIS A 583 2.90 18.52 -9.91
C HIS A 583 1.84 17.96 -10.85
N LEU A 584 2.19 17.87 -12.14
CA LEU A 584 1.25 17.37 -13.14
C LEU A 584 1.35 15.86 -13.28
N GLY A 585 0.26 15.24 -13.70
CA GLY A 585 0.23 13.81 -13.97
C GLY A 585 1.08 13.40 -15.19
N PRO A 586 1.37 12.10 -15.32
CA PRO A 586 2.26 11.58 -16.37
C PRO A 586 1.80 11.89 -17.80
N GLU A 587 0.49 11.99 -18.03
CA GLU A 587 -0.11 12.21 -19.32
C GLU A 587 -0.32 13.70 -19.64
N VAL A 588 -0.01 14.62 -18.69
CA VAL A 588 -0.31 16.03 -18.81
C VAL A 588 0.88 16.80 -19.39
N ALA A 589 0.69 17.42 -20.54
CA ALA A 589 1.59 18.44 -21.08
C ALA A 589 1.20 19.83 -20.57
N ALA A 590 2.17 20.72 -20.45
CA ALA A 590 1.95 22.09 -19.98
C ALA A 590 2.73 23.10 -20.79
N GLU A 591 2.09 24.23 -21.05
CA GLU A 591 2.73 25.45 -21.58
C GLU A 591 2.49 26.59 -20.57
N LEU A 592 3.56 27.29 -20.18
CA LEU A 592 3.53 28.36 -19.21
C LEU A 592 3.76 29.72 -19.90
N ASP A 593 2.84 30.67 -19.68
CA ASP A 593 2.96 32.05 -20.13
C ASP A 593 2.68 33.01 -18.96
N GLY A 594 3.74 33.54 -18.38
CA GLY A 594 3.68 34.40 -17.20
C GLY A 594 2.97 33.72 -16.02
N THR A 595 1.80 34.23 -15.67
CA THR A 595 0.93 33.68 -14.60
C THR A 595 -0.23 32.84 -15.13
N ALA A 596 -0.15 32.31 -16.35
CA ALA A 596 -1.11 31.41 -16.92
C ALA A 596 -0.41 30.13 -17.42
N ALA A 597 -1.02 28.98 -17.19
CA ALA A 597 -0.59 27.73 -17.78
C ALA A 597 -1.75 27.07 -18.52
N ILE A 598 -1.46 26.52 -19.70
CA ILE A 598 -2.39 25.69 -20.45
C ILE A 598 -1.95 24.25 -20.32
N LEU A 599 -2.84 23.42 -19.82
CA LEU A 599 -2.65 21.99 -19.68
C LEU A 599 -3.40 21.24 -20.77
N SER A 600 -2.82 20.14 -21.26
CA SER A 600 -3.46 19.26 -22.24
C SER A 600 -3.07 17.81 -22.00
N TRP A 601 -4.01 16.90 -22.25
CA TRP A 601 -3.78 15.45 -22.12
C TRP A 601 -4.65 14.68 -23.11
N PRO A 602 -4.24 13.46 -23.54
CA PRO A 602 -4.98 12.67 -24.51
C PRO A 602 -6.38 12.25 -24.02
N GLY A 603 -6.55 12.05 -22.69
CA GLY A 603 -7.77 11.49 -22.11
C GLY A 603 -8.04 10.06 -22.58
N VAL A 604 -9.04 9.39 -21.99
CA VAL A 604 -9.44 8.04 -22.41
C VAL A 604 -10.46 8.10 -23.53
N ASP A 605 -11.53 8.88 -23.33
CA ASP A 605 -12.63 8.99 -24.31
C ASP A 605 -12.43 10.19 -25.25
N ALA A 606 -11.75 11.24 -24.77
CA ALA A 606 -11.47 12.43 -25.58
C ALA A 606 -10.34 13.27 -24.92
N PRO A 607 -9.59 14.06 -25.74
CA PRO A 607 -8.58 14.96 -25.23
C PRO A 607 -9.15 15.96 -24.22
N GLY A 608 -8.45 16.12 -23.09
CA GLY A 608 -8.78 17.09 -22.07
C GLY A 608 -7.85 18.31 -22.11
N THR A 609 -8.38 19.45 -21.72
CA THR A 609 -7.61 20.69 -21.55
C THR A 609 -8.07 21.45 -20.31
N ALA A 610 -7.15 22.13 -19.65
CA ALA A 610 -7.45 23.05 -18.57
C ALA A 610 -6.59 24.29 -18.65
N ARG A 611 -7.10 25.40 -18.14
CA ARG A 611 -6.33 26.64 -17.94
C ARG A 611 -6.11 26.84 -16.45
N ILE A 612 -4.86 27.07 -16.05
CA ILE A 612 -4.52 27.47 -14.70
C ILE A 612 -4.16 28.95 -14.70
N ALA A 613 -4.91 29.76 -13.93
CA ALA A 613 -4.51 31.12 -13.58
C ALA A 613 -3.75 31.04 -12.24
N LEU A 614 -2.49 31.44 -12.26
CA LEU A 614 -1.54 31.33 -11.18
C LEU A 614 -1.39 32.68 -10.43
N PRO A 615 -1.14 32.69 -9.11
CA PRO A 615 -0.89 33.93 -8.38
C PRO A 615 0.40 34.63 -8.85
N PRO A 616 0.62 35.92 -8.52
CA PRO A 616 1.76 36.73 -8.97
C PRO A 616 3.06 36.32 -8.26
N LEU A 617 3.62 35.18 -8.66
CA LEU A 617 4.94 34.66 -8.25
C LEU A 617 5.83 34.50 -9.50
N ASP A 618 7.13 34.29 -9.31
CA ASP A 618 8.04 33.90 -10.39
C ASP A 618 7.83 32.42 -10.70
N TRP A 619 7.09 32.12 -11.77
CA TRP A 619 6.72 30.75 -12.17
C TRP A 619 7.70 30.17 -13.16
N ARG A 620 8.06 28.92 -12.94
CA ARG A 620 8.88 28.11 -13.86
C ARG A 620 8.30 26.73 -14.04
N LEU A 621 8.55 26.17 -15.21
CA LEU A 621 8.17 24.81 -15.57
C LEU A 621 9.41 23.91 -15.48
N HIS A 622 9.36 22.91 -14.63
CA HIS A 622 10.42 21.94 -14.38
C HIS A 622 10.00 20.55 -14.85
N ARG A 623 10.95 19.69 -15.25
CA ARG A 623 10.68 18.32 -15.62
C ARG A 623 11.91 17.45 -15.50
N GLY A 624 11.86 16.43 -14.62
CA GLY A 624 12.90 15.37 -14.55
C GLY A 624 14.26 15.85 -14.08
N GLU A 625 14.33 16.90 -13.27
CA GLU A 625 15.58 17.43 -12.74
C GLU A 625 16.12 16.57 -11.59
N THR A 626 17.44 16.43 -11.49
CA THR A 626 18.11 15.59 -10.49
C THR A 626 18.96 16.36 -9.50
N ASP A 627 19.23 17.63 -9.75
CA ASP A 627 19.97 18.53 -8.85
C ASP A 627 19.49 19.97 -8.98
N PRO A 628 18.59 20.44 -8.11
CA PRO A 628 17.83 19.63 -7.13
C PRO A 628 16.83 18.67 -7.79
N VAL A 629 16.45 17.62 -7.07
CA VAL A 629 15.44 16.66 -7.57
C VAL A 629 14.08 17.36 -7.64
N LEU A 630 13.48 17.42 -8.85
CA LEU A 630 12.16 18.01 -9.08
C LEU A 630 11.54 17.49 -10.39
N GLY A 631 10.19 17.43 -10.45
CA GLY A 631 9.47 17.01 -11.65
C GLY A 631 9.49 15.51 -11.90
N TRP A 632 9.26 14.72 -10.87
CA TRP A 632 9.20 13.26 -10.93
C TRP A 632 7.92 12.69 -10.35
N TYR A 633 7.44 11.62 -10.97
CA TYR A 633 6.29 10.82 -10.55
C TYR A 633 6.71 9.35 -10.48
N SER A 634 6.27 8.66 -9.44
CA SER A 634 6.50 7.23 -9.28
C SER A 634 5.20 6.45 -9.51
N PRO A 635 5.07 5.70 -10.60
CA PRO A 635 3.90 4.85 -10.81
C PRO A 635 3.86 3.64 -9.88
N GLY A 636 4.97 3.30 -9.23
CA GLY A 636 5.10 2.20 -8.30
C GLY A 636 6.53 2.03 -7.80
N LEU A 637 6.77 1.05 -6.93
CA LEU A 637 8.07 0.80 -6.33
C LEU A 637 9.15 0.52 -7.40
N GLY A 638 10.30 1.20 -7.25
CA GLY A 638 11.45 1.08 -8.16
C GLY A 638 11.28 1.76 -9.53
N ARG A 639 10.15 2.42 -9.77
CA ARG A 639 9.84 3.08 -11.05
C ARG A 639 9.63 4.56 -10.83
N ARG A 640 10.22 5.39 -11.68
CA ARG A 640 10.01 6.84 -11.72
C ARG A 640 10.04 7.35 -13.15
N ILE A 641 9.19 8.31 -13.44
CA ILE A 641 9.09 8.95 -14.75
C ILE A 641 9.12 10.48 -14.60
N PRO A 642 9.73 11.20 -15.55
CA PRO A 642 9.76 12.64 -15.51
C PRO A 642 8.40 13.23 -15.86
N VAL A 643 7.89 14.15 -15.03
CA VAL A 643 6.63 14.87 -15.21
C VAL A 643 6.85 16.37 -15.11
N PHE A 644 5.92 17.14 -15.62
CA PHE A 644 5.96 18.59 -15.45
C PHE A 644 5.58 19.01 -14.02
N THR A 645 6.28 20.02 -13.52
CA THR A 645 5.98 20.69 -12.25
C THR A 645 6.00 22.20 -12.47
N LEU A 646 4.89 22.86 -12.17
CA LEU A 646 4.82 24.31 -12.06
C LEU A 646 5.34 24.73 -10.68
N LEU A 647 6.41 25.51 -10.62
CA LEU A 647 7.00 25.99 -9.38
C LEU A 647 6.98 27.51 -9.35
N GLY A 648 6.20 28.10 -8.44
CA GLY A 648 6.17 29.51 -8.15
C GLY A 648 7.07 29.87 -6.97
N THR A 649 7.93 30.86 -7.14
CA THR A 649 8.82 31.36 -6.07
C THR A 649 8.51 32.81 -5.72
N GLY A 650 8.60 33.13 -4.43
CA GLY A 650 8.32 34.48 -3.94
C GLY A 650 8.50 34.59 -2.43
N VAL A 651 7.81 35.54 -1.85
CA VAL A 651 7.77 35.79 -0.39
C VAL A 651 6.30 35.89 0.02
N THR A 652 5.90 35.21 1.07
CA THR A 652 4.55 35.36 1.63
C THR A 652 4.35 36.73 2.26
N ALA A 653 3.12 37.23 2.22
CA ALA A 653 2.75 38.49 2.87
C ALA A 653 1.47 38.28 3.68
N PRO A 654 1.47 38.63 5.00
CA PRO A 654 0.27 38.56 5.82
C PRO A 654 -0.91 39.31 5.22
N GLY A 655 -2.09 38.68 5.18
CA GLY A 655 -3.29 39.31 4.64
C GLY A 655 -3.37 39.39 3.11
N THR A 656 -2.38 38.87 2.38
CA THR A 656 -2.40 38.80 0.92
C THR A 656 -2.59 37.35 0.47
N PRO A 657 -3.80 36.93 0.05
CA PRO A 657 -4.04 35.60 -0.41
C PRO A 657 -3.40 35.33 -1.78
N LEU A 658 -2.89 34.13 -1.98
CA LEU A 658 -2.43 33.61 -3.26
C LEU A 658 -3.53 32.73 -3.84
N VAL A 659 -4.12 33.16 -4.97
CA VAL A 659 -5.26 32.47 -5.58
C VAL A 659 -4.84 31.78 -6.86
N THR A 660 -5.01 30.48 -6.91
CA THR A 660 -4.86 29.64 -8.11
C THR A 660 -6.22 29.18 -8.58
N ARG A 661 -6.56 29.35 -9.88
CA ARG A 661 -7.80 28.88 -10.47
C ARG A 661 -7.53 27.89 -11.59
N ILE A 662 -8.24 26.77 -11.57
CA ILE A 662 -8.20 25.73 -12.61
C ILE A 662 -9.56 25.70 -13.28
N GLU A 663 -9.60 25.99 -14.55
CA GLU A 663 -10.81 25.98 -15.40
C GLU A 663 -10.72 24.78 -16.34
N PHE A 664 -11.63 23.79 -16.18
CA PHE A 664 -11.71 22.64 -17.06
C PHE A 664 -12.58 22.98 -18.27
N MET A 665 -12.01 22.87 -19.47
CA MET A 665 -12.68 23.28 -20.70
C MET A 665 -13.61 22.18 -21.20
N LYS A 666 -14.87 22.53 -21.47
CA LYS A 666 -15.84 21.62 -22.11
C LYS A 666 -15.44 21.36 -23.56
N MET A 667 -15.57 20.11 -24.01
CA MET A 667 -15.45 19.79 -25.43
C MET A 667 -16.41 20.64 -26.26
N GLY A 668 -15.88 21.42 -27.24
CA GLY A 668 -16.66 22.28 -28.15
C GLY A 668 -16.34 23.77 -28.05
N GLN A 669 -15.59 24.26 -27.07
CA GLN A 669 -15.12 25.64 -26.97
C GLN A 669 -13.63 25.80 -27.38
N SER A 670 -13.19 25.13 -28.43
CA SER A 670 -11.85 25.35 -28.95
C SER A 670 -11.77 26.72 -29.63
N GLY A 671 -11.27 27.73 -28.95
CA GLY A 671 -10.56 28.82 -29.62
C GLY A 671 -9.48 28.20 -30.50
N LYS A 672 -9.49 28.49 -31.81
CA LYS A 672 -8.54 27.93 -32.78
C LYS A 672 -7.12 28.04 -32.26
N PRO A 673 -6.32 26.95 -32.15
CA PRO A 673 -4.90 27.07 -31.90
C PRO A 673 -4.25 27.79 -33.09
N THR A 674 -3.50 28.84 -32.81
CA THR A 674 -2.61 29.47 -33.76
C THR A 674 -1.62 28.41 -34.27
N LYS A 675 -1.56 28.31 -35.61
CA LYS A 675 -0.66 27.40 -36.34
C LYS A 675 0.78 27.59 -35.86
N SER A 676 1.36 26.63 -35.18
CA SER A 676 2.75 26.18 -35.44
C SER A 676 3.08 24.96 -34.55
N GLN A 677 3.57 24.01 -35.22
CA GLN A 677 4.23 22.76 -34.82
C GLN A 677 3.39 21.49 -35.00
N SER A 678 3.92 20.68 -35.92
CA SER A 678 3.46 19.33 -36.25
C SER A 678 3.43 18.43 -35.03
N PRO A 679 2.49 17.46 -34.97
CA PRO A 679 2.42 16.51 -33.87
C PRO A 679 3.74 15.74 -33.78
N ILE A 680 4.38 15.79 -32.62
CA ILE A 680 5.50 14.91 -32.28
C ILE A 680 4.95 13.50 -32.29
N SER A 681 5.39 12.71 -33.26
CA SER A 681 5.09 11.27 -33.31
C SER A 681 5.65 10.62 -32.05
N TRP A 682 4.79 10.10 -31.23
CA TRP A 682 5.13 9.26 -30.11
C TRP A 682 5.66 7.91 -30.63
N GLY A 683 6.97 7.85 -30.90
CA GLY A 683 7.66 6.59 -30.97
C GLY A 683 7.66 6.03 -29.54
N ALA A 684 7.08 4.87 -29.36
CA ALA A 684 7.22 4.09 -28.14
C ALA A 684 8.69 3.74 -27.95
N SER A 685 9.43 4.64 -27.30
CA SER A 685 10.77 4.37 -26.79
C SER A 685 10.61 4.29 -25.26
N GLU A 686 10.38 3.07 -24.80
CA GLU A 686 10.51 2.68 -23.40
C GLU A 686 11.98 2.84 -22.95
N ALA A 687 12.40 4.06 -22.70
CA ALA A 687 13.58 4.28 -21.89
C ALA A 687 13.13 4.39 -20.41
N MET A 688 12.78 3.24 -19.81
CA MET A 688 12.81 3.10 -18.35
C MET A 688 14.24 3.42 -17.90
N VAL A 689 14.42 4.58 -17.30
CA VAL A 689 15.67 4.89 -16.59
C VAL A 689 15.67 4.05 -15.32
N ARG A 690 16.12 2.81 -15.43
CA ARG A 690 16.52 1.98 -14.30
C ARG A 690 17.75 2.64 -13.69
N GLY A 691 17.75 2.88 -12.37
CA GLY A 691 18.93 3.38 -11.67
C GLY A 691 20.09 2.39 -11.86
N ALA A 692 21.03 2.71 -12.70
CA ALA A 692 22.31 2.01 -12.74
C ALA A 692 23.04 2.27 -11.41
N PRO A 693 23.72 1.28 -10.81
CA PRO A 693 24.53 1.52 -9.62
C PRO A 693 25.63 2.52 -9.96
N ALA A 694 25.79 3.55 -9.13
CA ALA A 694 26.87 4.51 -9.25
C ALA A 694 28.20 3.77 -9.21
N GLY A 695 28.87 3.68 -10.36
CA GLY A 695 30.21 3.13 -10.48
C GLY A 695 31.16 3.95 -9.62
N GLN A 696 31.85 3.30 -8.67
CA GLN A 696 33.01 3.84 -8.02
C GLN A 696 34.05 4.16 -9.11
N ARG A 697 34.34 5.44 -9.29
CA ARG A 697 35.61 5.85 -9.93
C ARG A 697 36.67 5.71 -8.86
N GLU A 698 37.51 4.73 -8.98
CA GLU A 698 38.83 4.71 -8.34
C GLU A 698 39.64 5.88 -8.89
N ALA A 699 40.05 6.77 -8.01
CA ALA A 699 41.16 7.67 -8.25
C ALA A 699 42.41 7.03 -7.65
N GLY A 700 43.45 6.90 -8.46
CA GLY A 700 44.77 6.42 -8.12
C GLY A 700 45.54 7.34 -7.16
#